data_412e6ffff5f52ffeb63125a1292d1b7b
#
_entry.id   412e6ffff5f52ffeb63125a1292d1b7b
#
_cell.length_a   1.000
_cell.length_b   1.000
_cell.length_c   1.000
_cell.angle_alpha   90.00
_cell.angle_beta   90.00
_cell.angle_gamma   90.00
#
_symmetry.space_group_name_H-M   'P 1'
#
loop_
_entity.id
_entity.type
_entity.pdbx_description
1 polymer ?
#
loop_
_entity_poly.entity_id
_entity_poly.type
_entity_poly.pdbx_seq_one_letter_code
_entity_poly.pdbx_strand_id
1 'polypeptide(L)'
;MTPTIAWQDPKISLYFAEKERPFRPFPAEDDLLAEAVKGSFSVSSAPGVWQAFQLVAEARQACRVESVRCSGLEAGEEFTCLALEGVDSAGHPFTKTRSLEEGKPWPLWCLVRLCTPGRRCLTLEVTVDGEMIPLSMTAAAYGNTDAEAGCADRDSLARLSWLNSTRGISEGIPAPFTPVTRAGTTLSILGRDVTLAPNGMPAQILTHFTGNNSRLTENGRPILASPLALEVTKDGRTLDFTPEKLTFLSENGCETTWEAVSSASAEGVRMRVEGRLEFDGTLTLNARLSSEIPGIFDVALVHRPAADFDGLFIGLGVNGGKTPPEHDWKWDPEKRQDACWIGSVNGGLLIRPRDPDMEQPLVNIYYHQGPRNLPVNWVNEGRGGFRLEGGVCRYFSGPIRLGRAEKLFGAELMISPFRTVDQKKAFGTRYYHSSGHKEAEWVGEAREHGCNVINCHHGNDGYPFINYPMYDERTFHALIAEAHAEGIRVKPYYTVRELTSRLPEFWAFRSLGDEIYPKPKFAFDGLPFQGGLDPYIRDNMRGEVIPAWKHVFGSGPYAGTTDPALITNPMSRLANFYVEGLDYMCRRWGIDGIYIDDVGYDRTVMRRVRKVLDERRPGALIDLHSWNCFEDGLGGGWGHNALLYAPLMPYLDSLWIGEGFDYDKTGAEYLLIEVSGLPFGLMGEMLQNGGNPWRGMLYGMTGRYPWAGKDPAAIWALRDAFGFDDVRMIGFWDEELPVSSGRDDVKATVYENKNGELLICFASFAGTTVRFTPTGAPFDDPARGEVFLPRVEGLQERADWRGGELEIAPSSGVILWAKHR
;
A
#
# COMPACT_ATOMS: atom_id res chain seq x y z
N MET A 1 -3.40 -27.31 31.04
CA MET A 1 -2.88 -28.67 31.25
C MET A 1 -1.38 -28.55 31.50
N THR A 2 -0.81 -29.57 32.17
CA THR A 2 0.58 -29.53 32.62
C THR A 2 1.53 -29.94 31.49
N PRO A 3 2.65 -29.24 31.27
CA PRO A 3 3.64 -29.63 30.27
C PRO A 3 4.15 -31.06 30.48
N THR A 4 4.43 -31.74 29.38
CA THR A 4 4.96 -33.10 29.39
C THR A 4 6.44 -33.10 29.10
N ILE A 5 7.24 -33.68 29.98
CA ILE A 5 8.70 -33.84 29.79
C ILE A 5 8.91 -34.80 28.59
N ALA A 6 9.46 -34.30 27.49
CA ALA A 6 9.76 -35.08 26.30
C ALA A 6 11.19 -35.61 26.30
N TRP A 7 12.14 -34.79 26.76
CA TRP A 7 13.58 -35.12 26.83
C TRP A 7 14.30 -34.28 27.88
N GLN A 8 15.28 -34.86 28.53
CA GLN A 8 16.19 -34.14 29.44
C GLN A 8 17.58 -34.75 29.38
N ASP A 9 18.57 -33.88 29.13
CA ASP A 9 19.99 -34.19 29.23
C ASP A 9 20.74 -33.01 29.84
N PRO A 10 22.08 -33.08 30.02
CA PRO A 10 22.86 -31.97 30.56
C PRO A 10 22.87 -30.69 29.70
N LYS A 11 22.49 -30.78 28.43
CA LYS A 11 22.53 -29.65 27.44
C LYS A 11 21.19 -28.97 27.30
N ILE A 12 20.10 -29.75 27.19
CA ILE A 12 18.78 -29.25 26.89
C ILE A 12 17.67 -30.07 27.50
N SER A 13 16.61 -29.42 27.93
CA SER A 13 15.31 -30.06 28.27
C SER A 13 14.29 -29.67 27.24
N LEU A 14 13.49 -30.63 26.77
CA LEU A 14 12.41 -30.45 25.82
C LEU A 14 11.07 -30.90 26.45
N TYR A 15 10.08 -30.05 26.29
CA TYR A 15 8.74 -30.28 26.86
C TYR A 15 7.69 -30.10 25.78
N PHE A 16 6.68 -30.99 25.77
CA PHE A 16 5.46 -30.75 25.02
C PHE A 16 4.46 -29.97 25.89
N ALA A 17 3.83 -28.96 25.28
CA ALA A 17 2.77 -28.19 25.89
C ALA A 17 1.62 -27.97 24.90
N GLU A 18 0.41 -27.93 25.44
CA GLU A 18 -0.80 -27.70 24.67
C GLU A 18 -0.97 -26.22 24.30
N LYS A 19 -1.76 -25.95 23.28
CA LYS A 19 -2.03 -24.60 22.76
C LYS A 19 -2.85 -23.74 23.72
N GLU A 20 -3.68 -24.34 24.55
CA GLU A 20 -4.59 -23.67 25.50
C GLU A 20 -3.84 -22.93 26.61
N ARG A 21 -2.61 -23.30 26.89
CA ARG A 21 -1.73 -22.62 27.83
C ARG A 21 -0.43 -22.22 27.11
N PRO A 22 -0.46 -21.12 26.35
CA PRO A 22 0.71 -20.68 25.59
C PRO A 22 1.84 -20.30 26.55
N PHE A 23 3.02 -20.85 26.31
CA PHE A 23 4.23 -20.42 27.02
C PHE A 23 4.56 -18.96 26.65
N ARG A 24 4.80 -18.12 27.65
CA ARG A 24 5.07 -16.69 27.48
C ARG A 24 6.56 -16.42 27.68
N PRO A 25 7.30 -16.10 26.64
CA PRO A 25 8.73 -15.80 26.78
C PRO A 25 9.00 -14.44 27.46
N PHE A 26 7.97 -13.60 27.68
CA PHE A 26 8.07 -12.25 28.22
C PHE A 26 6.89 -11.90 29.15
N PRO A 27 7.07 -11.83 30.50
CA PRO A 27 8.22 -12.40 31.21
C PRO A 27 8.24 -13.93 31.10
N ALA A 28 9.41 -14.54 31.21
CA ALA A 28 9.53 -15.98 31.18
C ALA A 28 8.70 -16.61 32.34
N GLU A 29 7.85 -17.58 31.99
CA GLU A 29 7.01 -18.27 32.98
C GLU A 29 7.77 -19.51 33.51
N ASP A 30 8.67 -19.32 34.47
CA ASP A 30 9.42 -20.43 35.05
C ASP A 30 8.54 -21.46 35.74
N ASP A 31 7.41 -21.04 36.34
CA ASP A 31 6.46 -21.90 37.08
C ASP A 31 5.78 -22.93 36.17
N LEU A 32 5.57 -22.64 34.90
CA LEU A 32 4.94 -23.56 33.96
C LEU A 32 5.76 -24.85 33.78
N LEU A 33 7.08 -24.72 33.66
CA LEU A 33 7.98 -25.87 33.49
C LEU A 33 8.24 -26.61 34.80
N ALA A 34 8.15 -25.93 35.95
CA ALA A 34 8.27 -26.55 37.27
C ALA A 34 7.13 -27.56 37.56
N GLU A 35 5.95 -27.36 36.92
CA GLU A 35 4.82 -28.29 37.01
C GLU A 35 4.94 -29.51 36.05
N ALA A 36 5.97 -29.56 35.18
CA ALA A 36 6.07 -30.55 34.11
C ALA A 36 6.13 -31.99 34.66
N VAL A 37 5.41 -32.90 34.03
CA VAL A 37 5.29 -34.34 34.43
C VAL A 37 5.82 -35.28 33.34
N LYS A 38 6.24 -36.45 33.77
CA LYS A 38 6.54 -37.54 32.83
C LYS A 38 5.24 -38.14 32.31
N GLY A 39 5.12 -38.32 30.99
CA GLY A 39 3.90 -38.86 30.38
C GLY A 39 3.98 -39.00 28.88
N SER A 40 2.85 -39.35 28.26
CA SER A 40 2.68 -39.33 26.81
C SER A 40 1.94 -38.05 26.40
N PHE A 41 2.39 -37.40 25.35
CA PHE A 41 1.73 -36.23 24.78
C PHE A 41 0.87 -36.64 23.56
N SER A 42 -0.31 -36.06 23.45
CA SER A 42 -1.19 -36.28 22.32
C SER A 42 -1.99 -35.05 21.95
N VAL A 43 -2.22 -34.87 20.65
CA VAL A 43 -3.14 -33.88 20.10
C VAL A 43 -4.24 -34.53 19.30
N SER A 44 -5.43 -33.94 19.24
CA SER A 44 -6.55 -34.51 18.48
C SER A 44 -7.47 -33.40 17.92
N SER A 45 -8.08 -33.69 16.74
CA SER A 45 -9.03 -32.80 16.07
C SER A 45 -9.90 -33.58 15.08
N ALA A 46 -10.69 -32.88 14.26
CA ALA A 46 -11.28 -33.47 13.06
C ALA A 46 -10.23 -33.61 11.94
N PRO A 47 -10.44 -34.51 10.97
CA PRO A 47 -9.58 -34.64 9.80
C PRO A 47 -9.52 -33.30 9.01
N GLY A 48 -8.36 -32.97 8.50
CA GLY A 48 -8.11 -31.73 7.77
C GLY A 48 -7.75 -30.54 8.65
N VAL A 49 -8.00 -30.58 9.96
CA VAL A 49 -7.70 -29.50 10.91
C VAL A 49 -6.22 -29.43 11.24
N TRP A 50 -5.66 -28.25 11.20
CA TRP A 50 -4.32 -27.98 11.71
C TRP A 50 -4.33 -27.97 13.24
N GLN A 51 -3.63 -28.90 13.85
CA GLN A 51 -3.49 -29.05 15.30
C GLN A 51 -2.22 -28.34 15.74
N ALA A 52 -2.38 -27.29 16.53
CA ALA A 52 -1.26 -26.52 17.07
C ALA A 52 -0.82 -27.07 18.43
N PHE A 53 0.47 -27.09 18.68
CA PHE A 53 1.08 -27.41 19.97
C PHE A 53 2.45 -26.76 20.10
N GLN A 54 3.02 -26.79 21.30
CA GLN A 54 4.29 -26.19 21.60
C GLN A 54 5.33 -27.27 21.95
N LEU A 55 6.52 -27.11 21.39
CA LEU A 55 7.73 -27.77 21.87
C LEU A 55 8.56 -26.71 22.59
N VAL A 56 8.52 -26.70 23.93
CA VAL A 56 9.28 -25.75 24.73
C VAL A 56 10.68 -26.28 24.95
N ALA A 57 11.68 -25.53 24.51
CA ALA A 57 13.09 -25.88 24.61
C ALA A 57 13.74 -25.00 25.69
N GLU A 58 14.29 -25.62 26.75
CA GLU A 58 15.03 -25.00 27.83
C GLU A 58 16.51 -25.39 27.73
N ALA A 59 17.34 -24.47 27.31
CA ALA A 59 18.77 -24.69 27.21
C ALA A 59 19.43 -24.66 28.59
N ARG A 60 20.14 -25.71 28.96
CA ARG A 60 20.98 -25.77 30.15
C ARG A 60 22.41 -25.28 29.89
N GLN A 61 22.76 -25.20 28.62
CA GLN A 61 23.95 -24.58 28.08
C GLN A 61 23.53 -23.91 26.76
N ALA A 62 24.10 -22.75 26.44
CA ALA A 62 23.81 -22.09 25.18
C ALA A 62 23.94 -23.09 24.01
N CYS A 63 22.89 -23.25 23.22
CA CYS A 63 22.82 -24.20 22.11
C CYS A 63 21.95 -23.67 20.98
N ARG A 64 21.89 -24.40 19.88
CA ARG A 64 21.14 -24.03 18.71
C ARG A 64 20.26 -25.17 18.22
N VAL A 65 18.96 -24.90 18.14
CA VAL A 65 17.99 -25.81 17.47
C VAL A 65 18.05 -25.53 15.98
N GLU A 66 18.36 -26.55 15.19
CA GLU A 66 18.60 -26.46 13.75
C GLU A 66 17.39 -26.92 12.93
N SER A 67 16.68 -27.96 13.38
CA SER A 67 15.50 -28.46 12.70
C SER A 67 14.58 -29.24 13.66
N VAL A 68 13.31 -29.30 13.32
CA VAL A 68 12.35 -30.26 13.87
C VAL A 68 11.66 -30.91 12.68
N ARG A 69 11.86 -32.19 12.50
CA ARG A 69 11.23 -33.00 11.44
C ARG A 69 10.24 -33.96 12.05
N CYS A 70 9.25 -34.42 11.29
CA CYS A 70 8.25 -35.34 11.75
C CYS A 70 8.22 -36.58 10.85
N SER A 71 8.26 -37.78 11.45
CA SER A 71 8.06 -39.04 10.77
C SER A 71 6.83 -39.76 11.36
N GLY A 72 6.24 -40.70 10.60
CA GLY A 72 5.01 -41.43 10.98
C GLY A 72 3.73 -40.80 10.42
N LEU A 73 3.83 -39.77 9.55
CA LEU A 73 2.70 -39.22 8.80
C LEU A 73 2.40 -40.07 7.55
N GLU A 74 1.12 -40.10 7.15
CA GLU A 74 0.68 -40.72 5.89
C GLU A 74 0.76 -39.71 4.72
N ALA A 75 0.55 -40.24 3.51
CA ALA A 75 0.58 -39.36 2.31
C ALA A 75 -0.49 -38.27 2.37
N GLY A 76 -0.08 -37.02 2.16
CA GLY A 76 -0.96 -35.86 2.22
C GLY A 76 -1.13 -35.28 3.63
N GLU A 77 -0.61 -35.93 4.66
CA GLU A 77 -0.52 -35.36 6.01
C GLU A 77 0.71 -34.47 6.14
N GLU A 78 0.66 -33.44 6.96
CA GLU A 78 1.67 -32.39 6.99
C GLU A 78 2.10 -32.06 8.42
N PHE A 79 3.36 -31.63 8.54
CA PHE A 79 3.93 -31.09 9.78
C PHE A 79 4.79 -29.87 9.44
N THR A 80 4.81 -28.88 10.32
CA THR A 80 5.72 -27.74 10.25
C THR A 80 6.06 -27.22 11.63
N CYS A 81 7.32 -26.80 11.83
CA CYS A 81 7.77 -26.03 12.98
C CYS A 81 7.97 -24.58 12.58
N LEU A 82 7.02 -23.72 12.94
CA LEU A 82 6.96 -22.34 12.49
C LEU A 82 8.21 -21.50 12.81
N ALA A 83 8.92 -21.85 13.89
CA ALA A 83 10.11 -21.12 14.31
C ALA A 83 11.34 -21.41 13.42
N LEU A 84 11.34 -22.53 12.67
CA LEU A 84 12.53 -23.03 11.98
C LEU A 84 12.37 -23.13 10.47
N GLU A 85 11.14 -23.12 9.97
CA GLU A 85 10.87 -23.21 8.53
C GLU A 85 9.59 -22.44 8.16
N GLY A 86 9.42 -22.19 6.89
CA GLY A 86 8.24 -21.53 6.38
C GLY A 86 8.39 -21.08 4.94
N VAL A 87 7.44 -20.22 4.54
CA VAL A 87 7.40 -19.57 3.23
C VAL A 87 7.38 -18.05 3.46
N ASP A 88 8.27 -17.31 2.81
CA ASP A 88 8.32 -15.86 2.93
C ASP A 88 7.13 -15.15 2.22
N SER A 89 7.06 -13.84 2.31
CA SER A 89 5.98 -13.04 1.71
C SER A 89 5.97 -13.07 0.17
N ALA A 90 7.07 -13.48 -0.46
CA ALA A 90 7.18 -13.65 -1.90
C ALA A 90 6.93 -15.08 -2.37
N GLY A 91 6.73 -16.03 -1.44
CA GLY A 91 6.44 -17.43 -1.75
C GLY A 91 7.67 -18.35 -1.77
N HIS A 92 8.83 -17.86 -1.37
CA HIS A 92 10.04 -18.69 -1.34
C HIS A 92 10.12 -19.47 -0.03
N PRO A 93 10.35 -20.79 -0.07
CA PRO A 93 10.56 -21.59 1.13
C PRO A 93 11.90 -21.21 1.77
N PHE A 94 11.94 -21.19 3.09
CA PHE A 94 13.15 -20.96 3.86
C PHE A 94 13.26 -21.89 5.07
N THR A 95 14.48 -22.05 5.54
CA THR A 95 14.81 -22.65 6.83
C THR A 95 15.68 -21.71 7.63
N LYS A 96 15.53 -21.71 8.95
CA LYS A 96 16.38 -20.95 9.87
C LYS A 96 16.67 -21.74 11.13
N THR A 97 17.66 -21.30 11.90
CA THR A 97 18.00 -21.91 13.17
C THR A 97 17.61 -21.01 14.33
N ARG A 98 17.38 -21.59 15.50
CA ARG A 98 17.10 -20.86 16.72
C ARG A 98 18.19 -21.03 17.75
N SER A 99 18.91 -19.95 18.07
CA SER A 99 19.85 -19.91 19.19
C SER A 99 19.06 -19.78 20.50
N LEU A 100 19.43 -20.57 21.49
CA LEU A 100 18.86 -20.57 22.83
C LEU A 100 19.94 -20.16 23.81
N GLU A 101 19.60 -19.26 24.72
CA GLU A 101 20.45 -18.82 25.83
C GLU A 101 20.23 -19.74 27.02
N GLU A 102 21.29 -19.95 27.79
CA GLU A 102 21.24 -20.76 29.02
C GLU A 102 20.18 -20.23 29.98
N GLY A 103 19.36 -21.12 30.54
CA GLY A 103 18.33 -20.83 31.50
C GLY A 103 17.11 -20.06 30.96
N LYS A 104 17.02 -19.84 29.63
CA LYS A 104 15.90 -19.15 29.01
C LYS A 104 15.07 -20.13 28.16
N PRO A 105 13.94 -20.63 28.66
CA PRO A 105 13.06 -21.49 27.87
C PRO A 105 12.42 -20.71 26.72
N TRP A 106 12.23 -21.40 25.59
CA TRP A 106 11.65 -20.83 24.40
C TRP A 106 10.65 -21.79 23.72
N PRO A 107 9.41 -21.33 23.40
CA PRO A 107 8.43 -22.17 22.74
C PRO A 107 8.67 -22.21 21.22
N LEU A 108 8.72 -23.41 20.67
CA LEU A 108 8.69 -23.68 19.24
C LEU A 108 7.27 -24.16 18.90
N TRP A 109 6.50 -23.35 18.21
CA TRP A 109 5.16 -23.71 17.79
C TRP A 109 5.21 -24.63 16.58
N CYS A 110 4.52 -25.76 16.73
CA CYS A 110 4.40 -26.81 15.74
C CYS A 110 2.95 -27.00 15.32
N LEU A 111 2.76 -27.32 14.05
CA LEU A 111 1.46 -27.64 13.48
C LEU A 111 1.54 -29.02 12.84
N VAL A 112 0.49 -29.86 13.07
CA VAL A 112 0.32 -31.14 12.37
C VAL A 112 -1.10 -31.22 11.81
N ARG A 113 -1.25 -31.73 10.59
CA ARG A 113 -2.54 -31.92 9.91
C ARG A 113 -2.67 -33.38 9.47
N LEU A 114 -3.67 -34.06 10.01
CA LEU A 114 -4.06 -35.41 9.60
C LEU A 114 -5.24 -35.28 8.62
N CYS A 115 -5.13 -35.94 7.47
CA CYS A 115 -6.16 -35.87 6.42
C CYS A 115 -7.23 -36.96 6.54
N THR A 116 -6.96 -38.06 7.25
CA THR A 116 -7.86 -39.19 7.42
C THR A 116 -8.09 -39.48 8.89
N PRO A 117 -9.30 -39.99 9.27
CA PRO A 117 -9.54 -40.44 10.63
C PRO A 117 -8.55 -41.54 11.05
N GLY A 118 -8.12 -41.48 12.30
CA GLY A 118 -7.23 -42.48 12.87
C GLY A 118 -6.23 -41.89 13.85
N ARG A 119 -5.37 -42.73 14.37
CA ARG A 119 -4.29 -42.38 15.30
C ARG A 119 -2.95 -42.62 14.62
N ARG A 120 -2.04 -41.63 14.76
CA ARG A 120 -0.66 -41.70 14.28
C ARG A 120 0.29 -41.66 15.47
N CYS A 121 1.24 -42.58 15.52
CA CYS A 121 2.40 -42.50 16.41
C CYS A 121 3.48 -41.74 15.65
N LEU A 122 3.78 -40.54 16.09
CA LEU A 122 4.71 -39.60 15.43
C LEU A 122 6.03 -39.56 16.19
N THR A 123 7.13 -39.51 15.44
CA THR A 123 8.44 -39.19 15.99
C THR A 123 8.87 -37.83 15.49
N LEU A 124 9.12 -36.87 16.41
CA LEU A 124 9.76 -35.61 16.12
C LEU A 124 11.27 -35.74 16.29
N GLU A 125 12.01 -35.51 15.24
CA GLU A 125 13.46 -35.54 15.20
C GLU A 125 13.98 -34.09 15.36
N VAL A 126 14.41 -33.74 16.58
CA VAL A 126 14.91 -32.41 16.93
C VAL A 126 16.41 -32.41 16.80
N THR A 127 16.96 -31.57 15.91
CA THR A 127 18.43 -31.44 15.76
C THR A 127 18.93 -30.25 16.58
N VAL A 128 19.85 -30.53 17.53
CA VAL A 128 20.47 -29.54 18.41
C VAL A 128 21.99 -29.63 18.30
N ASP A 129 22.65 -28.58 17.78
CA ASP A 129 24.10 -28.53 17.51
C ASP A 129 24.61 -29.80 16.78
N GLY A 130 23.87 -30.26 15.77
CA GLY A 130 24.19 -31.42 14.96
C GLY A 130 23.78 -32.77 15.57
N GLU A 131 23.31 -32.86 16.81
CA GLU A 131 22.82 -34.06 17.46
C GLU A 131 21.30 -34.20 17.28
N MET A 132 20.83 -35.37 16.87
CA MET A 132 19.40 -35.65 16.68
C MET A 132 18.78 -36.26 17.93
N ILE A 133 17.74 -35.64 18.46
CA ILE A 133 16.97 -36.07 19.62
C ILE A 133 15.59 -36.53 19.14
N PRO A 134 15.26 -37.85 19.24
CA PRO A 134 13.94 -38.33 18.87
C PRO A 134 12.95 -38.17 20.02
N LEU A 135 11.80 -37.56 19.73
CA LEU A 135 10.68 -37.39 20.66
C LEU A 135 9.44 -38.10 20.13
N SER A 136 8.73 -38.85 21.01
CA SER A 136 7.52 -39.53 20.62
C SER A 136 6.25 -38.80 21.05
N MET A 137 5.28 -38.68 20.15
CA MET A 137 3.95 -38.14 20.43
C MET A 137 2.87 -38.88 19.63
N THR A 138 1.62 -38.63 19.96
CA THR A 138 0.48 -39.11 19.20
C THR A 138 -0.32 -37.95 18.62
N ALA A 139 -0.69 -38.06 17.35
CA ALA A 139 -1.73 -37.24 16.75
C ALA A 139 -2.92 -38.08 16.37
N ALA A 140 -4.15 -37.60 16.55
CA ALA A 140 -5.36 -38.32 16.18
C ALA A 140 -6.36 -37.42 15.46
N ALA A 141 -7.10 -38.00 14.54
CA ALA A 141 -8.21 -37.35 13.88
C ALA A 141 -9.49 -38.14 14.01
N TYR A 142 -10.60 -37.51 14.39
CA TYR A 142 -11.89 -38.17 14.60
C TYR A 142 -13.02 -37.37 13.98
N GLY A 143 -14.08 -38.08 13.57
CA GLY A 143 -15.27 -37.45 12.99
C GLY A 143 -15.16 -37.09 11.51
N ASN A 144 -15.92 -36.10 11.09
CA ASN A 144 -15.96 -35.62 9.70
C ASN A 144 -14.86 -34.61 9.42
N THR A 145 -14.46 -34.55 8.16
CA THR A 145 -13.50 -33.55 7.70
C THR A 145 -14.07 -32.14 7.88
N ASP A 146 -13.26 -31.26 8.44
CA ASP A 146 -13.58 -29.82 8.55
C ASP A 146 -13.15 -29.09 7.26
N ALA A 147 -14.13 -28.50 6.57
CA ALA A 147 -13.91 -27.79 5.32
C ALA A 147 -13.06 -26.52 5.48
N GLU A 148 -13.04 -25.91 6.67
CA GLU A 148 -12.27 -24.71 6.99
C GLU A 148 -10.95 -25.02 7.72
N ALA A 149 -10.58 -26.30 7.78
CA ALA A 149 -9.32 -26.76 8.38
C ALA A 149 -9.11 -26.28 9.84
N GLY A 150 -10.19 -26.02 10.57
CA GLY A 150 -10.18 -25.50 11.94
C GLY A 150 -10.15 -23.97 12.03
N CYS A 151 -10.02 -23.27 10.91
CA CYS A 151 -9.85 -21.80 10.92
C CYS A 151 -11.11 -21.03 11.33
N ALA A 152 -12.30 -21.66 11.31
CA ALA A 152 -13.53 -21.05 11.81
C ALA A 152 -13.58 -20.97 13.36
N ASP A 153 -12.83 -21.79 14.05
CA ASP A 153 -12.64 -21.72 15.50
C ASP A 153 -11.34 -20.96 15.82
N ARG A 154 -11.46 -19.74 16.30
CA ARG A 154 -10.30 -18.89 16.67
C ARG A 154 -9.41 -19.53 17.73
N ASP A 155 -10.00 -20.31 18.66
CA ASP A 155 -9.27 -20.90 19.78
C ASP A 155 -8.55 -22.21 19.35
N SER A 156 -8.81 -22.70 18.14
CA SER A 156 -8.09 -23.85 17.55
C SER A 156 -6.62 -23.50 17.26
N LEU A 157 -6.30 -22.24 17.02
CA LEU A 157 -5.02 -21.74 16.51
C LEU A 157 -4.61 -22.34 15.14
N ALA A 158 -5.56 -22.94 14.42
CA ALA A 158 -5.32 -23.47 13.08
C ALA A 158 -4.90 -22.38 12.08
N ARG A 159 -5.31 -21.12 12.33
CA ARG A 159 -4.91 -19.94 11.54
C ARG A 159 -3.41 -19.69 11.54
N LEU A 160 -2.64 -20.26 12.47
CA LEU A 160 -1.17 -20.22 12.42
C LEU A 160 -0.62 -20.82 11.12
N SER A 161 -1.34 -21.73 10.47
CA SER A 161 -0.99 -22.25 9.14
C SER A 161 -0.96 -21.17 8.06
N TRP A 162 -1.70 -20.08 8.23
CA TRP A 162 -1.75 -18.94 7.32
C TRP A 162 -0.41 -18.22 7.17
N LEU A 163 0.49 -18.36 8.15
CA LEU A 163 1.86 -17.81 8.05
C LEU A 163 2.63 -18.39 6.84
N ASN A 164 2.26 -19.57 6.36
CA ASN A 164 2.90 -20.20 5.22
C ASN A 164 2.03 -20.16 3.95
N SER A 165 0.99 -19.32 3.92
CA SER A 165 0.11 -19.20 2.77
C SER A 165 0.83 -18.60 1.56
N THR A 166 0.57 -19.20 0.40
CA THR A 166 0.99 -18.70 -0.92
C THR A 166 -0.18 -18.08 -1.70
N ARG A 167 -1.29 -17.77 -1.03
CA ARG A 167 -2.48 -17.20 -1.65
C ARG A 167 -2.16 -15.92 -2.43
N GLY A 168 -2.66 -15.80 -3.66
CA GLY A 168 -2.42 -14.66 -4.53
C GLY A 168 -1.03 -14.62 -5.18
N ILE A 169 -0.14 -15.55 -4.87
CA ILE A 169 1.14 -15.72 -5.58
C ILE A 169 0.85 -16.47 -6.87
N SER A 170 0.84 -15.77 -7.98
CA SER A 170 0.63 -16.31 -9.32
C SER A 170 1.11 -15.33 -10.37
N GLU A 171 1.31 -15.78 -11.60
CA GLU A 171 1.63 -14.95 -12.76
C GLU A 171 0.40 -14.24 -13.35
N GLY A 172 -0.78 -14.34 -12.73
CA GLY A 172 -1.99 -13.68 -13.21
C GLY A 172 -1.88 -12.16 -13.16
N ILE A 173 -2.44 -11.50 -14.17
CA ILE A 173 -2.50 -10.04 -14.31
C ILE A 173 -3.88 -9.59 -13.87
N PRO A 174 -4.00 -8.74 -12.82
CA PRO A 174 -5.30 -8.24 -12.37
C PRO A 174 -5.89 -7.23 -13.37
N ALA A 175 -7.22 -7.18 -13.44
CA ALA A 175 -7.89 -6.15 -14.22
C ALA A 175 -7.62 -4.74 -13.63
N PRO A 176 -7.54 -3.68 -14.48
CA PRO A 176 -7.78 -3.67 -15.94
C PRO A 176 -6.51 -3.88 -16.78
N PHE A 177 -5.40 -4.28 -16.17
CA PHE A 177 -4.11 -4.37 -16.86
C PHE A 177 -4.12 -5.42 -17.98
N THR A 178 -3.25 -5.18 -18.95
CA THR A 178 -3.00 -6.07 -20.09
C THR A 178 -1.58 -6.64 -20.00
N PRO A 179 -1.33 -7.81 -20.58
CA PRO A 179 0.03 -8.33 -20.63
C PRO A 179 0.99 -7.37 -21.32
N VAL A 180 2.24 -7.37 -20.88
CA VAL A 180 3.33 -6.71 -21.60
C VAL A 180 3.49 -7.40 -22.95
N THR A 181 3.43 -6.64 -24.02
CA THR A 181 3.66 -7.14 -25.38
C THR A 181 4.84 -6.41 -26.01
N ARG A 182 5.52 -7.06 -26.96
CA ARG A 182 6.70 -6.49 -27.61
C ARG A 182 6.59 -6.52 -29.13
N ALA A 183 6.93 -5.39 -29.77
CA ALA A 183 7.11 -5.26 -31.19
C ALA A 183 8.46 -4.59 -31.47
N GLY A 184 9.46 -5.39 -31.90
CA GLY A 184 10.82 -4.91 -32.04
C GLY A 184 11.44 -4.49 -30.72
N THR A 185 11.74 -3.21 -30.55
CA THR A 185 12.25 -2.61 -29.31
C THR A 185 11.18 -1.86 -28.54
N THR A 186 9.92 -1.87 -28.99
CA THR A 186 8.79 -1.24 -28.29
C THR A 186 8.06 -2.27 -27.45
N LEU A 187 7.89 -1.94 -26.17
CA LEU A 187 7.14 -2.68 -25.16
C LEU A 187 5.85 -1.94 -24.87
N SER A 188 4.70 -2.61 -25.05
CA SER A 188 3.38 -2.02 -24.82
C SER A 188 2.72 -2.60 -23.60
N ILE A 189 2.14 -1.74 -22.77
CA ILE A 189 1.33 -2.03 -21.60
C ILE A 189 0.04 -1.19 -21.68
N LEU A 190 -0.88 -1.38 -20.73
CA LEU A 190 -2.14 -0.62 -20.72
C LEU A 190 -1.91 0.90 -20.87
N GLY A 191 -2.28 1.44 -22.05
CA GLY A 191 -2.23 2.89 -22.34
C GLY A 191 -0.85 3.52 -22.42
N ARG A 192 0.25 2.72 -22.49
CA ARG A 192 1.62 3.25 -22.57
C ARG A 192 2.51 2.36 -23.43
N ASP A 193 3.39 3.00 -24.19
CA ASP A 193 4.42 2.32 -24.97
C ASP A 193 5.80 2.80 -24.53
N VAL A 194 6.74 1.89 -24.36
CA VAL A 194 8.14 2.16 -24.03
C VAL A 194 9.02 1.64 -25.16
N THR A 195 9.63 2.52 -25.91
CA THR A 195 10.60 2.14 -26.97
C THR A 195 12.01 2.24 -26.41
N LEU A 196 12.76 1.15 -26.51
CA LEU A 196 14.14 1.07 -26.05
C LEU A 196 15.14 1.54 -27.12
N ALA A 197 16.14 2.30 -26.67
CA ALA A 197 17.34 2.59 -27.44
C ALA A 197 18.27 1.35 -27.46
N PRO A 198 19.25 1.28 -28.39
CA PRO A 198 20.20 0.16 -28.44
C PRO A 198 21.04 -0.05 -27.17
N ASN A 199 21.19 0.97 -26.32
CA ASN A 199 21.83 0.88 -25.01
C ASN A 199 20.92 0.41 -23.88
N GLY A 200 19.68 0.01 -24.18
CA GLY A 200 18.72 -0.51 -23.23
C GLY A 200 17.97 0.52 -22.40
N MET A 201 18.23 1.81 -22.58
CA MET A 201 17.50 2.89 -21.96
C MET A 201 16.24 3.24 -22.76
N PRO A 202 15.16 3.78 -22.17
CA PRO A 202 14.01 4.30 -22.91
C PRO A 202 14.39 5.41 -23.91
N ALA A 203 14.19 5.15 -25.21
CA ALA A 203 14.32 6.17 -26.25
C ALA A 203 13.10 7.08 -26.27
N GLN A 204 11.92 6.50 -26.01
CA GLN A 204 10.66 7.24 -25.94
C GLN A 204 9.67 6.48 -25.04
N ILE A 205 8.81 7.23 -24.38
CA ILE A 205 7.64 6.72 -23.67
C ILE A 205 6.44 7.47 -24.23
N LEU A 206 5.43 6.74 -24.73
CA LEU A 206 4.17 7.31 -25.19
C LEU A 206 3.08 7.07 -24.15
N THR A 207 2.21 8.04 -23.98
CA THR A 207 0.94 7.91 -23.24
C THR A 207 -0.23 7.98 -24.22
N HIS A 208 -1.24 7.13 -24.00
CA HIS A 208 -2.47 7.07 -24.78
C HIS A 208 -3.69 7.53 -23.98
N PHE A 209 -3.49 8.12 -22.82
CA PHE A 209 -4.57 8.59 -21.97
C PHE A 209 -5.11 9.94 -22.46
N THR A 210 -6.45 10.12 -22.41
CA THR A 210 -7.11 11.43 -22.64
C THR A 210 -6.76 12.42 -21.52
N GLY A 211 -6.99 13.71 -21.75
CA GLY A 211 -6.69 14.80 -20.78
C GLY A 211 -7.30 14.59 -19.39
N ASN A 212 -8.44 13.89 -19.30
CA ASN A 212 -9.11 13.56 -18.03
C ASN A 212 -8.92 12.08 -17.60
N ASN A 213 -8.05 11.33 -18.24
CA ASN A 213 -7.76 9.91 -17.99
C ASN A 213 -8.97 8.95 -18.04
N SER A 214 -10.10 9.36 -18.61
CA SER A 214 -11.29 8.50 -18.64
C SER A 214 -11.25 7.44 -19.75
N ARG A 215 -10.42 7.65 -20.77
CA ARG A 215 -10.34 6.79 -21.97
C ARG A 215 -8.92 6.72 -22.52
N LEU A 216 -8.68 5.74 -23.37
CA LEU A 216 -7.49 5.63 -24.20
C LEU A 216 -7.76 6.18 -25.60
N THR A 217 -6.73 6.74 -26.23
CA THR A 217 -6.72 7.20 -27.62
C THR A 217 -5.80 6.33 -28.45
N GLU A 218 -6.03 6.28 -29.77
CA GLU A 218 -5.12 5.59 -30.70
C GLU A 218 -3.78 6.34 -30.86
N ASN A 219 -3.81 7.66 -30.76
CA ASN A 219 -2.64 8.51 -30.93
C ASN A 219 -1.87 8.64 -29.62
N GLY A 220 -0.66 8.06 -29.54
CA GLY A 220 0.24 8.22 -28.42
C GLY A 220 0.89 9.62 -28.41
N ARG A 221 0.98 10.23 -27.22
CA ARG A 221 1.70 11.50 -26.98
C ARG A 221 3.04 11.20 -26.32
N PRO A 222 4.17 11.78 -26.81
CA PRO A 222 5.49 11.54 -26.22
C PRO A 222 5.62 12.21 -24.84
N ILE A 223 6.00 11.44 -23.81
CA ILE A 223 6.30 11.97 -22.47
C ILE A 223 7.72 12.53 -22.41
N LEU A 224 8.63 11.98 -23.21
CA LEU A 224 10.03 12.41 -23.24
C LEU A 224 10.29 13.37 -24.42
N ALA A 225 10.97 14.49 -24.17
CA ALA A 225 11.49 15.39 -25.22
C ALA A 225 12.77 14.82 -25.85
N SER A 226 13.50 13.98 -25.15
CA SER A 226 14.69 13.28 -25.62
C SER A 226 14.83 11.95 -24.87
N PRO A 227 15.58 10.97 -25.40
CA PRO A 227 15.82 9.70 -24.71
C PRO A 227 16.27 9.89 -23.25
N LEU A 228 15.78 9.03 -22.37
CA LEU A 228 16.33 8.91 -21.02
C LEU A 228 17.79 8.47 -21.14
N ALA A 229 18.71 9.18 -20.52
CA ALA A 229 20.14 8.94 -20.68
C ALA A 229 20.85 8.71 -19.35
N LEU A 230 21.76 7.72 -19.31
CA LEU A 230 22.77 7.65 -18.26
C LEU A 230 24.04 8.30 -18.83
N GLU A 231 24.29 9.52 -18.43
CA GLU A 231 25.49 10.26 -18.83
C GLU A 231 26.65 9.94 -17.91
N VAL A 232 27.80 9.63 -18.47
CA VAL A 232 29.08 9.49 -17.73
C VAL A 232 30.03 10.55 -18.22
N THR A 233 30.51 11.39 -17.31
CA THR A 233 31.36 12.53 -17.62
C THR A 233 32.74 12.35 -17.01
N LYS A 234 33.79 12.65 -17.75
CA LYS A 234 35.19 12.67 -17.30
C LYS A 234 35.83 14.00 -17.71
N ASP A 235 36.47 14.69 -16.79
CA ASP A 235 37.14 15.97 -17.01
C ASP A 235 36.25 17.03 -17.73
N GLY A 236 34.94 17.04 -17.35
CA GLY A 236 33.94 17.97 -17.91
C GLY A 236 33.42 17.56 -19.30
N ARG A 237 33.83 16.43 -19.87
CA ARG A 237 33.37 15.90 -21.14
C ARG A 237 32.50 14.67 -20.93
N THR A 238 31.28 14.68 -21.45
CA THR A 238 30.39 13.49 -21.50
C THR A 238 30.97 12.48 -22.48
N LEU A 239 31.01 11.21 -22.06
CA LEU A 239 31.54 10.12 -22.87
C LEU A 239 30.52 9.64 -23.88
N ASP A 240 30.98 9.34 -25.10
CA ASP A 240 30.16 8.72 -26.14
C ASP A 240 30.23 7.20 -26.04
N PHE A 241 29.10 6.57 -25.71
CA PHE A 241 28.98 5.12 -25.65
C PHE A 241 28.52 4.55 -26.98
N THR A 242 29.24 3.58 -27.48
CA THR A 242 28.85 2.77 -28.64
C THR A 242 28.09 1.55 -28.15
N PRO A 243 26.79 1.38 -28.49
CA PRO A 243 26.04 0.17 -28.17
C PRO A 243 26.64 -1.06 -28.87
N GLU A 244 26.79 -2.15 -28.12
CA GLU A 244 27.32 -3.42 -28.63
C GLU A 244 26.19 -4.42 -28.89
N LYS A 245 25.26 -4.56 -27.89
CA LYS A 245 24.20 -5.56 -27.97
C LYS A 245 23.04 -5.20 -27.03
N LEU A 246 21.81 -5.35 -27.54
CA LEU A 246 20.57 -5.39 -26.76
C LEU A 246 19.97 -6.80 -26.90
N THR A 247 19.67 -7.45 -25.78
CA THR A 247 19.11 -8.80 -25.72
C THR A 247 17.92 -8.83 -24.78
N PHE A 248 16.79 -9.34 -25.25
CA PHE A 248 15.64 -9.66 -24.39
C PHE A 248 15.88 -11.01 -23.73
N LEU A 249 15.71 -11.07 -22.39
CA LEU A 249 16.04 -12.23 -21.57
C LEU A 249 14.80 -13.06 -21.24
N SER A 250 13.68 -12.40 -20.90
CA SER A 250 12.40 -13.06 -20.64
C SER A 250 11.22 -12.21 -21.08
N GLU A 251 10.13 -12.90 -21.48
CA GLU A 251 8.85 -12.32 -21.90
C GLU A 251 7.75 -13.28 -21.43
N ASN A 252 7.10 -12.99 -20.29
CA ASN A 252 6.09 -13.87 -19.70
C ASN A 252 4.70 -13.22 -19.58
N GLY A 253 4.50 -12.06 -20.20
CA GLY A 253 3.28 -11.27 -20.11
C GLY A 253 3.16 -10.43 -18.84
N CYS A 254 3.61 -10.90 -17.69
CA CYS A 254 3.68 -10.07 -16.47
C CYS A 254 4.79 -9.03 -16.56
N GLU A 255 5.87 -9.39 -17.24
CA GLU A 255 7.05 -8.54 -17.41
C GLU A 255 7.83 -8.91 -18.68
N THR A 256 8.64 -7.96 -19.12
CA THR A 256 9.71 -8.18 -20.10
C THR A 256 11.02 -7.70 -19.53
N THR A 257 12.07 -8.53 -19.59
CA THR A 257 13.41 -8.19 -19.13
C THR A 257 14.41 -8.17 -20.28
N TRP A 258 15.42 -7.30 -20.17
CA TRP A 258 16.48 -7.18 -21.15
C TRP A 258 17.81 -6.83 -20.55
N GLU A 259 18.86 -7.04 -21.32
CA GLU A 259 20.22 -6.59 -21.03
C GLU A 259 20.78 -5.87 -22.27
N ALA A 260 21.45 -4.75 -22.02
CA ALA A 260 22.19 -4.05 -23.06
C ALA A 260 23.60 -3.75 -22.59
N VAL A 261 24.55 -3.82 -23.52
CA VAL A 261 25.98 -3.52 -23.27
C VAL A 261 26.42 -2.41 -24.22
N SER A 262 27.17 -1.46 -23.69
CA SER A 262 27.75 -0.35 -24.42
C SER A 262 29.17 -0.05 -23.88
N SER A 263 30.02 0.49 -24.70
CA SER A 263 31.39 0.87 -24.31
C SER A 263 31.78 2.26 -24.81
N ALA A 264 32.56 2.96 -23.99
CA ALA A 264 33.34 4.13 -24.36
C ALA A 264 34.81 3.69 -24.40
N SER A 265 35.21 3.10 -25.52
CA SER A 265 36.47 2.36 -25.65
C SER A 265 37.71 3.24 -25.46
N ALA A 266 37.66 4.51 -25.85
CA ALA A 266 38.77 5.45 -25.68
C ALA A 266 39.13 5.68 -24.19
N GLU A 267 38.12 5.68 -23.30
CA GLU A 267 38.27 5.88 -21.85
C GLU A 267 38.28 4.57 -21.08
N GLY A 268 38.09 3.44 -21.77
CA GLY A 268 38.05 2.09 -21.20
C GLY A 268 36.82 1.85 -20.31
N VAL A 269 35.72 2.60 -20.50
CA VAL A 269 34.50 2.47 -19.69
C VAL A 269 33.50 1.54 -20.38
N ARG A 270 32.96 0.61 -19.60
CA ARG A 270 31.89 -0.29 -20.00
C ARG A 270 30.63 -0.03 -19.18
N MET A 271 29.50 -0.04 -19.84
CA MET A 271 28.17 0.08 -19.25
C MET A 271 27.32 -1.12 -19.63
N ARG A 272 26.71 -1.76 -18.61
CA ARG A 272 25.73 -2.83 -18.78
C ARG A 272 24.44 -2.38 -18.11
N VAL A 273 23.35 -2.34 -18.87
CA VAL A 273 22.01 -1.97 -18.42
C VAL A 273 21.15 -3.22 -18.39
N GLU A 274 20.67 -3.57 -17.22
CA GLU A 274 19.65 -4.58 -17.00
C GLU A 274 18.31 -3.86 -16.79
N GLY A 275 17.34 -4.13 -17.63
CA GLY A 275 16.02 -3.47 -17.58
C GLY A 275 14.89 -4.46 -17.39
N ARG A 276 13.81 -4.00 -16.78
CA ARG A 276 12.56 -4.75 -16.57
C ARG A 276 11.38 -3.81 -16.63
N LEU A 277 10.40 -4.09 -17.50
CA LEU A 277 9.10 -3.43 -17.54
C LEU A 277 8.02 -4.42 -17.12
N GLU A 278 7.20 -4.03 -16.15
CA GLU A 278 6.07 -4.81 -15.67
C GLU A 278 4.75 -4.23 -16.19
N PHE A 279 3.71 -5.06 -16.23
CA PHE A 279 2.39 -4.71 -16.77
C PHE A 279 1.74 -3.48 -16.13
N ASP A 280 2.08 -3.15 -14.88
CA ASP A 280 1.54 -2.00 -14.13
C ASP A 280 2.23 -0.66 -14.45
N GLY A 281 3.31 -0.69 -15.24
CA GLY A 281 4.08 0.48 -15.64
C GLY A 281 5.29 0.76 -14.76
N THR A 282 5.66 -0.18 -13.89
CA THR A 282 6.93 -0.13 -13.17
C THR A 282 8.06 -0.54 -14.10
N LEU A 283 9.02 0.35 -14.26
CA LEU A 283 10.22 0.17 -15.05
C LEU A 283 11.44 0.22 -14.14
N THR A 284 12.19 -0.88 -14.06
CA THR A 284 13.45 -0.94 -13.31
C THR A 284 14.63 -0.90 -14.27
N LEU A 285 15.60 -0.05 -13.98
CA LEU A 285 16.85 0.06 -14.73
C LEU A 285 18.03 -0.07 -13.77
N ASN A 286 18.88 -1.07 -13.99
CA ASN A 286 20.10 -1.31 -13.22
C ASN A 286 21.31 -1.14 -14.12
N ALA A 287 21.91 0.04 -14.10
CA ALA A 287 23.10 0.31 -14.88
C ALA A 287 24.36 -0.01 -14.06
N ARG A 288 25.22 -0.88 -14.59
CA ARG A 288 26.51 -1.25 -13.99
C ARG A 288 27.63 -0.65 -14.83
N LEU A 289 28.46 0.15 -14.18
CA LEU A 289 29.62 0.82 -14.80
C LEU A 289 30.93 0.26 -14.25
N SER A 290 31.85 -0.01 -15.14
CA SER A 290 33.25 -0.34 -14.81
C SER A 290 34.22 0.38 -15.76
N SER A 291 35.49 0.50 -15.35
CA SER A 291 36.54 1.10 -16.15
C SER A 291 37.83 0.30 -16.07
N GLU A 292 38.38 -0.08 -17.21
CA GLU A 292 39.71 -0.69 -17.29
C GLU A 292 40.81 0.31 -16.88
N ILE A 293 40.57 1.59 -17.16
CA ILE A 293 41.46 2.70 -16.79
C ILE A 293 40.84 3.40 -15.57
N PRO A 294 41.31 3.10 -14.34
CA PRO A 294 40.74 3.72 -13.14
C PRO A 294 40.76 5.24 -13.20
N GLY A 295 39.64 5.89 -12.87
CA GLY A 295 39.52 7.34 -12.93
C GLY A 295 38.40 7.89 -12.09
N ILE A 296 38.29 9.21 -12.04
CA ILE A 296 37.17 9.92 -11.44
C ILE A 296 36.20 10.33 -12.56
N PHE A 297 34.92 10.03 -12.33
CA PHE A 297 33.84 10.29 -13.28
C PHE A 297 32.66 10.92 -12.54
N ASP A 298 31.79 11.61 -13.25
CA ASP A 298 30.46 11.98 -12.83
C ASP A 298 29.45 11.13 -13.57
N VAL A 299 28.47 10.56 -12.85
CA VAL A 299 27.38 9.77 -13.43
C VAL A 299 26.06 10.47 -13.17
N ALA A 300 25.25 10.64 -14.21
CA ALA A 300 23.94 11.26 -14.08
C ALA A 300 22.87 10.53 -14.92
N LEU A 301 21.73 10.25 -14.29
CA LEU A 301 20.50 9.88 -15.00
C LEU A 301 19.79 11.16 -15.39
N VAL A 302 19.59 11.36 -16.69
CA VAL A 302 19.04 12.58 -17.25
C VAL A 302 17.68 12.33 -17.88
N HIS A 303 16.69 13.09 -17.43
CA HIS A 303 15.33 13.06 -17.92
C HIS A 303 14.93 14.44 -18.44
N ARG A 304 14.36 14.50 -19.64
CA ARG A 304 13.79 15.72 -20.23
C ARG A 304 12.33 15.43 -20.57
N PRO A 305 11.36 15.92 -19.79
CA PRO A 305 9.95 15.80 -20.13
C PRO A 305 9.65 16.59 -21.41
N ALA A 306 8.68 16.11 -22.20
CA ALA A 306 8.13 16.91 -23.29
C ALA A 306 7.32 18.10 -22.73
N ALA A 307 7.19 19.19 -23.49
CA ALA A 307 6.57 20.45 -23.05
C ALA A 307 5.13 20.28 -22.53
N ASP A 308 4.39 19.29 -23.04
CA ASP A 308 3.04 18.96 -22.55
C ASP A 308 3.02 18.23 -21.20
N PHE A 309 4.19 17.77 -20.73
CA PHE A 309 4.35 16.91 -19.54
C PHE A 309 5.39 17.44 -18.55
N ASP A 310 5.67 18.74 -18.58
CA ASP A 310 6.61 19.42 -17.67
C ASP A 310 5.93 20.39 -16.70
N GLY A 311 4.60 20.49 -16.75
CA GLY A 311 3.83 21.51 -16.04
C GLY A 311 3.67 21.31 -14.53
N LEU A 312 3.71 20.08 -14.06
CA LEU A 312 3.47 19.72 -12.65
C LEU A 312 4.66 18.95 -12.07
N PHE A 313 4.97 19.22 -10.80
CA PHE A 313 6.08 18.60 -10.09
C PHE A 313 5.73 18.35 -8.61
N ILE A 314 6.26 17.25 -8.04
CA ILE A 314 6.19 16.93 -6.62
C ILE A 314 7.40 16.08 -6.19
N GLY A 315 7.92 16.32 -5.00
CA GLY A 315 8.96 15.53 -4.37
C GLY A 315 10.24 16.30 -4.08
N LEU A 316 11.16 15.61 -3.38
CA LEU A 316 12.48 16.16 -3.02
C LEU A 316 12.41 17.56 -2.36
N GLY A 317 11.48 17.68 -1.37
CA GLY A 317 11.27 18.94 -0.63
C GLY A 317 10.35 19.96 -1.31
N VAL A 318 9.86 19.67 -2.51
CA VAL A 318 8.89 20.52 -3.21
C VAL A 318 7.48 19.96 -3.06
N ASN A 319 6.58 20.75 -2.49
CA ASN A 319 5.14 20.42 -2.45
C ASN A 319 4.58 20.30 -3.87
N GLY A 320 3.58 19.46 -4.03
CA GLY A 320 2.88 19.31 -5.31
C GLY A 320 2.38 20.65 -5.85
N GLY A 321 2.71 20.96 -7.11
CA GLY A 321 2.38 22.23 -7.73
C GLY A 321 2.90 22.37 -9.14
N LYS A 322 2.95 23.61 -9.63
CA LYS A 322 3.62 23.92 -10.90
C LYS A 322 5.11 23.61 -10.79
N THR A 323 5.67 23.07 -11.86
CA THR A 323 7.10 22.76 -11.92
C THR A 323 7.92 24.03 -11.63
N PRO A 324 8.83 24.00 -10.64
CA PRO A 324 9.70 25.14 -10.40
C PRO A 324 10.69 25.32 -11.57
N PRO A 325 11.12 26.54 -11.90
CA PRO A 325 12.09 26.77 -12.96
C PRO A 325 13.46 26.17 -12.65
N GLU A 326 13.81 26.10 -11.40
CA GLU A 326 15.06 25.54 -10.89
C GLU A 326 14.81 24.87 -9.53
N HIS A 327 15.46 23.75 -9.27
CA HIS A 327 15.44 23.08 -7.97
C HIS A 327 16.68 22.22 -7.78
N ASP A 328 17.32 22.34 -6.62
CA ASP A 328 18.46 21.54 -6.20
C ASP A 328 18.09 20.73 -4.93
N TRP A 329 18.47 19.45 -4.91
CA TRP A 329 18.33 18.57 -3.76
C TRP A 329 19.60 17.77 -3.51
N LYS A 330 19.98 17.64 -2.23
CA LYS A 330 21.01 16.71 -1.81
C LYS A 330 20.39 15.53 -1.08
N TRP A 331 20.87 14.35 -1.36
CA TRP A 331 20.43 13.16 -0.66
C TRP A 331 20.76 13.27 0.83
N ASP A 332 19.69 13.19 1.64
CA ASP A 332 19.76 13.29 3.09
C ASP A 332 18.95 12.14 3.70
N PRO A 333 19.59 11.14 4.32
CA PRO A 333 18.87 10.01 4.90
C PRO A 333 17.83 10.42 5.97
N GLU A 334 18.07 11.51 6.68
CA GLU A 334 17.15 12.01 7.70
C GLU A 334 15.87 12.61 7.10
N LYS A 335 15.94 13.16 5.89
CA LYS A 335 14.78 13.74 5.21
C LYS A 335 13.85 12.74 4.54
N ARG A 336 14.32 11.49 4.37
CA ARG A 336 13.52 10.34 3.87
C ARG A 336 12.79 10.55 2.54
N GLN A 337 13.26 11.48 1.72
CA GLN A 337 12.73 11.75 0.40
C GLN A 337 13.73 11.29 -0.66
N ASP A 338 13.30 10.41 -1.56
CA ASP A 338 14.15 9.73 -2.51
C ASP A 338 13.62 9.74 -3.95
N ALA A 339 12.46 10.35 -4.17
CA ALA A 339 11.78 10.34 -5.46
C ALA A 339 11.19 11.70 -5.78
N CYS A 340 11.04 12.00 -7.06
CA CYS A 340 10.12 13.03 -7.54
C CYS A 340 9.31 12.49 -8.72
N TRP A 341 8.18 13.15 -8.95
CA TRP A 341 7.34 12.95 -10.12
C TRP A 341 7.21 14.28 -10.87
N ILE A 342 7.28 14.21 -12.20
CA ILE A 342 7.03 15.34 -13.10
C ILE A 342 6.10 14.88 -14.23
N GLY A 343 5.13 15.73 -14.60
CA GLY A 343 4.17 15.34 -15.62
C GLY A 343 2.99 16.28 -15.75
N SER A 344 1.94 15.76 -16.35
CA SER A 344 0.58 16.29 -16.37
C SER A 344 -0.40 15.19 -15.97
N VAL A 345 -1.71 15.46 -15.99
CA VAL A 345 -2.71 14.49 -15.55
C VAL A 345 -2.68 13.21 -16.39
N ASN A 346 -2.43 13.30 -17.69
CA ASN A 346 -2.49 12.19 -18.63
C ASN A 346 -1.13 11.61 -19.06
N GLY A 347 -0.05 12.02 -18.40
CA GLY A 347 1.28 11.48 -18.63
C GLY A 347 2.31 12.05 -17.67
N GLY A 348 3.10 11.19 -17.07
CA GLY A 348 4.15 11.63 -16.16
C GLY A 348 5.10 10.50 -15.80
N LEU A 349 6.20 10.87 -15.18
CA LEU A 349 7.25 9.94 -14.79
C LEU A 349 7.70 10.21 -13.36
N LEU A 350 7.52 9.22 -12.50
CA LEU A 350 8.18 9.16 -11.20
C LEU A 350 9.52 8.48 -11.38
N ILE A 351 10.58 9.06 -10.83
CA ILE A 351 11.91 8.45 -10.79
C ILE A 351 12.42 8.41 -9.36
N ARG A 352 12.88 7.22 -8.97
CA ARG A 352 13.49 6.94 -7.68
C ARG A 352 14.84 6.25 -7.91
N PRO A 353 15.97 6.89 -7.59
CA PRO A 353 17.26 6.19 -7.49
C PRO A 353 17.16 5.06 -6.46
N ARG A 354 17.57 3.84 -6.84
CA ARG A 354 17.38 2.67 -6.00
C ARG A 354 18.41 1.58 -6.29
N ASP A 355 18.99 1.00 -5.25
CA ASP A 355 19.72 -0.25 -5.34
C ASP A 355 18.74 -1.43 -5.09
N PRO A 356 18.95 -2.62 -5.71
CA PRO A 356 18.07 -3.78 -5.52
C PRO A 356 17.90 -4.21 -4.07
N ASP A 357 18.93 -4.06 -3.26
CA ASP A 357 18.94 -4.45 -1.85
C ASP A 357 18.51 -3.34 -0.89
N MET A 358 18.07 -2.20 -1.42
CA MET A 358 17.62 -1.07 -0.62
C MET A 358 16.28 -1.37 0.05
N GLU A 359 16.18 -1.08 1.35
CA GLU A 359 14.92 -1.21 2.08
C GLU A 359 13.82 -0.38 1.41
N GLN A 360 12.60 -0.91 1.43
CA GLN A 360 11.44 -0.20 0.90
C GLN A 360 11.20 1.10 1.68
N PRO A 361 10.76 2.16 0.99
CA PRO A 361 10.48 3.44 1.63
C PRO A 361 9.34 3.38 2.64
N LEU A 362 8.38 2.48 2.42
CA LEU A 362 7.21 2.34 3.26
C LEU A 362 7.53 1.56 4.51
N VAL A 363 7.93 2.29 5.52
CA VAL A 363 7.95 1.83 6.90
C VAL A 363 6.75 2.45 7.60
N ASN A 364 6.31 1.87 8.69
CA ASN A 364 5.28 2.44 9.53
C ASN A 364 5.55 3.91 9.84
N ILE A 365 4.62 4.80 9.50
CA ILE A 365 4.79 6.25 9.67
C ILE A 365 4.88 6.67 11.14
N TYR A 366 4.38 5.85 12.06
CA TYR A 366 4.42 6.13 13.51
C TYR A 366 5.71 5.69 14.17
N TYR A 367 6.52 4.84 13.52
CA TYR A 367 7.76 4.33 14.08
C TYR A 367 8.90 4.34 13.07
N HIS A 368 9.80 5.27 13.25
CA HIS A 368 10.97 5.46 12.42
C HIS A 368 12.15 4.65 12.96
N GLN A 369 12.62 3.69 12.21
CA GLN A 369 13.74 2.85 12.60
C GLN A 369 15.12 3.45 12.26
N GLY A 370 15.26 4.78 12.34
CA GLY A 370 16.51 5.49 12.06
C GLY A 370 16.62 6.03 10.63
N PRO A 371 17.79 6.50 10.22
CA PRO A 371 18.05 7.04 8.90
C PRO A 371 17.71 6.04 7.81
N ARG A 372 17.27 6.56 6.66
CA ARG A 372 16.95 5.73 5.52
C ARG A 372 18.22 5.21 4.84
N ASN A 373 18.19 3.96 4.42
CA ASN A 373 19.19 3.42 3.53
C ASN A 373 18.96 3.96 2.11
N LEU A 374 19.86 4.82 1.64
CA LEU A 374 19.82 5.40 0.30
C LEU A 374 20.85 4.73 -0.62
N PRO A 375 20.65 4.76 -1.97
CA PRO A 375 21.56 4.12 -2.92
C PRO A 375 22.99 4.66 -2.83
N VAL A 376 23.93 3.79 -2.49
CA VAL A 376 25.30 4.18 -2.11
C VAL A 376 26.02 5.00 -3.19
N ASN A 377 25.93 4.58 -4.45
CA ASN A 377 26.64 5.26 -5.53
C ASN A 377 25.96 6.56 -5.97
N TRP A 378 24.64 6.67 -5.82
CA TRP A 378 23.92 7.92 -6.07
C TRP A 378 24.16 8.93 -4.95
N VAL A 379 24.21 8.48 -3.69
CA VAL A 379 24.50 9.36 -2.54
C VAL A 379 25.97 9.77 -2.51
N ASN A 380 26.87 8.85 -2.81
CA ASN A 380 28.31 9.05 -2.95
C ASN A 380 28.92 9.93 -1.85
N GLU A 381 28.71 9.54 -0.59
CA GLU A 381 29.21 10.29 0.60
C GLU A 381 28.72 11.74 0.67
N GLY A 382 27.50 12.01 0.19
CA GLY A 382 26.89 13.35 0.20
C GLY A 382 27.27 14.26 -0.99
N ARG A 383 28.00 13.73 -1.99
CA ARG A 383 28.32 14.47 -3.22
C ARG A 383 27.21 14.42 -4.24
N GLY A 384 26.36 13.39 -4.18
CA GLY A 384 25.25 13.19 -5.10
C GLY A 384 24.00 14.00 -4.77
N GLY A 385 23.12 14.12 -5.74
CA GLY A 385 21.89 14.89 -5.59
C GLY A 385 20.99 14.83 -6.80
N PHE A 386 20.03 15.73 -6.80
CA PHE A 386 19.14 16.00 -7.91
C PHE A 386 19.21 17.49 -8.27
N ARG A 387 19.06 17.80 -9.55
CA ARG A 387 18.93 19.15 -10.08
C ARG A 387 17.87 19.20 -11.17
N LEU A 388 16.99 20.16 -11.09
CA LEU A 388 16.10 20.59 -12.16
C LEU A 388 16.54 21.96 -12.61
N GLU A 389 16.86 22.13 -13.88
CA GLU A 389 17.27 23.40 -14.48
C GLU A 389 16.93 23.40 -15.98
N GLY A 390 16.27 24.45 -16.46
CA GLY A 390 15.92 24.57 -17.88
C GLY A 390 15.07 23.41 -18.40
N GLY A 391 14.16 22.86 -17.60
CA GLY A 391 13.32 21.71 -17.95
C GLY A 391 14.05 20.37 -17.99
N VAL A 392 15.26 20.28 -17.43
CA VAL A 392 16.07 19.07 -17.37
C VAL A 392 16.17 18.57 -15.95
N CYS A 393 15.70 17.37 -15.71
CA CYS A 393 15.89 16.66 -14.44
C CYS A 393 17.18 15.81 -14.50
N ARG A 394 18.06 16.01 -13.55
CA ARG A 394 19.35 15.35 -13.48
C ARG A 394 19.57 14.75 -12.09
N TYR A 395 19.60 13.42 -11.98
CA TYR A 395 20.03 12.69 -10.79
C TYR A 395 21.51 12.40 -10.93
N PHE A 396 22.35 12.91 -10.06
CA PHE A 396 23.80 12.81 -10.23
C PHE A 396 24.50 12.25 -9.01
N SER A 397 25.63 11.56 -9.24
CA SER A 397 26.47 10.99 -8.19
C SER A 397 27.51 12.00 -7.64
N GLY A 398 27.80 13.07 -8.38
CA GLY A 398 29.03 13.83 -8.19
C GLY A 398 30.28 12.98 -8.49
N PRO A 399 31.50 13.52 -8.28
CA PRO A 399 32.73 12.82 -8.59
C PRO A 399 32.84 11.45 -7.88
N ILE A 400 32.88 10.37 -8.67
CA ILE A 400 32.98 9.00 -8.18
C ILE A 400 34.09 8.23 -8.88
N ARG A 401 34.81 7.38 -8.14
CA ARG A 401 35.89 6.56 -8.71
C ARG A 401 35.30 5.31 -9.36
N LEU A 402 35.51 5.15 -10.66
CA LEU A 402 35.32 3.89 -11.37
C LEU A 402 36.65 3.15 -11.57
N GLY A 403 36.59 1.83 -11.54
CA GLY A 403 37.70 0.91 -11.80
C GLY A 403 37.11 -0.39 -12.36
N ARG A 404 37.87 -1.51 -12.32
CA ARG A 404 37.42 -2.79 -12.87
C ARG A 404 36.21 -3.39 -12.17
N ALA A 405 36.03 -3.13 -10.86
CA ALA A 405 34.84 -3.55 -10.13
C ALA A 405 33.63 -2.72 -10.60
N GLU A 406 32.55 -3.40 -10.94
CA GLU A 406 31.30 -2.75 -11.34
C GLU A 406 30.70 -1.92 -10.21
N LYS A 407 30.20 -0.74 -10.53
CA LYS A 407 29.36 0.09 -9.66
C LYS A 407 27.97 0.16 -10.21
N LEU A 408 26.98 -0.10 -9.37
CA LEU A 408 25.56 -0.08 -9.71
C LEU A 408 24.99 1.34 -9.57
N PHE A 409 24.26 1.75 -10.59
CA PHE A 409 23.44 2.96 -10.62
C PHE A 409 22.01 2.55 -10.99
N GLY A 410 21.25 2.14 -9.99
CA GLY A 410 19.88 1.66 -10.17
C GLY A 410 18.85 2.78 -10.11
N ALA A 411 17.74 2.61 -10.80
CA ALA A 411 16.57 3.46 -10.72
C ALA A 411 15.28 2.65 -10.91
N GLU A 412 14.27 3.00 -10.15
CA GLU A 412 12.89 2.57 -10.35
C GLU A 412 12.11 3.75 -10.91
N LEU A 413 11.43 3.51 -12.01
CA LEU A 413 10.58 4.48 -12.68
C LEU A 413 9.14 3.97 -12.67
N MET A 414 8.19 4.88 -12.51
CA MET A 414 6.77 4.55 -12.64
C MET A 414 6.13 5.51 -13.65
N ILE A 415 5.54 4.93 -14.69
CA ILE A 415 4.93 5.67 -15.79
C ILE A 415 3.45 5.85 -15.47
N SER A 416 3.03 7.08 -15.15
CA SER A 416 1.64 7.42 -14.87
C SER A 416 0.92 7.99 -16.10
N PRO A 417 -0.43 7.97 -16.16
CA PRO A 417 -1.34 7.24 -15.28
C PRO A 417 -1.18 5.73 -15.37
N PHE A 418 -1.56 5.01 -14.29
CA PHE A 418 -1.45 3.55 -14.30
C PHE A 418 -2.59 2.88 -15.06
N ARG A 419 -3.78 3.49 -15.00
CA ARG A 419 -5.01 3.02 -15.65
C ARG A 419 -5.96 4.19 -15.93
N THR A 420 -7.06 3.93 -16.62
CA THR A 420 -8.14 4.90 -16.80
C THR A 420 -8.92 5.07 -15.50
N VAL A 421 -9.38 6.28 -15.24
CA VAL A 421 -10.33 6.59 -14.16
C VAL A 421 -11.72 6.11 -14.55
N ASP A 422 -12.29 5.20 -13.77
CA ASP A 422 -13.70 4.82 -13.90
C ASP A 422 -14.58 5.89 -13.23
N GLN A 423 -14.91 6.94 -13.97
CA GLN A 423 -15.70 8.06 -13.47
C GLN A 423 -17.08 7.62 -13.00
N LYS A 424 -17.73 6.68 -13.70
CA LYS A 424 -19.03 6.17 -13.31
C LYS A 424 -19.00 5.49 -11.94
N LYS A 425 -18.01 4.61 -11.74
CA LYS A 425 -17.79 3.93 -10.45
C LYS A 425 -17.49 4.95 -9.36
N ALA A 426 -16.58 5.89 -9.62
CA ALA A 426 -16.14 6.89 -8.64
C ALA A 426 -17.30 7.81 -8.22
N PHE A 427 -18.05 8.37 -9.17
CA PHE A 427 -19.18 9.25 -8.85
C PHE A 427 -20.37 8.54 -8.21
N GLY A 428 -20.55 7.25 -8.51
CA GLY A 428 -21.62 6.41 -7.97
C GLY A 428 -21.31 5.80 -6.60
N THR A 429 -20.06 5.89 -6.11
CA THR A 429 -19.67 5.34 -4.81
C THR A 429 -19.85 6.38 -3.72
N ARG A 430 -20.65 6.05 -2.68
CA ARG A 430 -21.01 6.93 -1.57
C ARG A 430 -20.74 6.22 -0.26
N TYR A 431 -19.82 6.77 0.51
CA TYR A 431 -19.29 6.11 1.68
C TYR A 431 -19.96 6.54 2.97
N TYR A 432 -20.40 5.54 3.74
CA TYR A 432 -20.64 5.65 5.18
C TYR A 432 -19.37 5.18 5.89
N HIS A 433 -18.80 6.01 6.75
CA HIS A 433 -17.61 5.69 7.51
C HIS A 433 -17.79 6.04 8.97
N SER A 434 -17.80 5.06 9.84
CA SER A 434 -17.95 5.24 11.27
C SER A 434 -17.04 4.31 12.06
N SER A 435 -16.57 4.81 13.20
CA SER A 435 -15.86 4.07 14.23
C SER A 435 -16.65 4.00 15.55
N GLY A 436 -17.92 4.40 15.54
CA GLY A 436 -18.79 4.39 16.73
C GLY A 436 -19.16 2.98 17.17
N HIS A 437 -19.64 2.84 18.41
CA HIS A 437 -20.00 1.55 19.03
C HIS A 437 -21.38 0.99 18.63
N LYS A 438 -22.13 1.71 17.82
CA LYS A 438 -23.50 1.37 17.47
C LYS A 438 -23.63 0.85 16.05
N GLU A 439 -22.86 -0.19 15.72
CA GLU A 439 -22.87 -0.79 14.38
C GLU A 439 -24.24 -1.31 13.95
N ALA A 440 -25.13 -1.64 14.88
CA ALA A 440 -26.51 -2.00 14.59
C ALA A 440 -27.32 -0.87 13.94
N GLU A 441 -26.87 0.38 14.08
CA GLU A 441 -27.52 1.56 13.48
C GLU A 441 -26.93 1.92 12.12
N TRP A 442 -25.73 1.45 11.78
CA TRP A 442 -24.97 1.88 10.60
C TRP A 442 -25.69 1.61 9.27
N VAL A 443 -26.34 0.46 9.13
CA VAL A 443 -27.04 0.11 7.88
C VAL A 443 -28.22 1.05 7.65
N GLY A 444 -29.00 1.33 8.71
CA GLY A 444 -30.10 2.28 8.68
C GLY A 444 -29.63 3.69 8.32
N GLU A 445 -28.62 4.21 8.99
CA GLU A 445 -28.06 5.53 8.73
C GLU A 445 -27.46 5.64 7.33
N ALA A 446 -26.70 4.64 6.88
CA ALA A 446 -26.14 4.62 5.55
C ALA A 446 -27.23 4.70 4.47
N ARG A 447 -28.31 3.94 4.64
CA ARG A 447 -29.47 3.97 3.73
C ARG A 447 -30.15 5.34 3.73
N GLU A 448 -30.42 5.92 4.90
CA GLU A 448 -31.09 7.22 5.03
C GLU A 448 -30.32 8.36 4.36
N HIS A 449 -28.99 8.29 4.37
CA HIS A 449 -28.12 9.29 3.75
C HIS A 449 -27.70 8.92 2.31
N GLY A 450 -28.27 7.85 1.73
CA GLY A 450 -27.99 7.44 0.35
C GLY A 450 -26.57 6.88 0.13
N CYS A 451 -25.93 6.38 1.19
CA CYS A 451 -24.66 5.68 1.09
C CYS A 451 -24.85 4.26 0.56
N ASN A 452 -23.90 3.77 -0.22
CA ASN A 452 -23.92 2.42 -0.79
C ASN A 452 -22.68 1.58 -0.46
N VAL A 453 -21.79 2.13 0.38
CA VAL A 453 -20.62 1.42 0.92
C VAL A 453 -20.44 1.80 2.38
N ILE A 454 -20.35 0.82 3.26
CA ILE A 454 -19.96 0.99 4.66
C ILE A 454 -18.48 0.62 4.80
N ASN A 455 -17.67 1.56 5.29
CA ASN A 455 -16.34 1.29 5.80
C ASN A 455 -16.44 1.02 7.30
N CYS A 456 -16.25 -0.24 7.67
CA CYS A 456 -16.30 -0.68 9.05
C CYS A 456 -14.93 -0.50 9.71
N HIS A 457 -14.77 0.57 10.50
CA HIS A 457 -13.57 0.76 11.31
C HIS A 457 -13.57 -0.19 12.50
N HIS A 458 -12.39 -0.51 13.06
CA HIS A 458 -12.27 -1.29 14.31
C HIS A 458 -12.68 -0.46 15.55
N GLY A 459 -12.72 -1.09 16.72
CA GLY A 459 -13.01 -0.43 18.00
C GLY A 459 -14.51 -0.39 18.35
N ASN A 460 -15.30 -1.27 17.73
CA ASN A 460 -16.75 -1.44 18.01
C ASN A 460 -17.06 -2.88 18.44
N ASP A 461 -18.33 -3.18 18.67
CA ASP A 461 -18.75 -4.47 19.22
C ASP A 461 -18.57 -5.62 18.23
N GLY A 462 -18.75 -5.40 16.93
CA GLY A 462 -18.59 -6.43 15.89
C GLY A 462 -17.15 -6.59 15.41
N TYR A 463 -16.37 -5.51 15.48
CA TYR A 463 -14.95 -5.49 15.12
C TYR A 463 -14.12 -4.81 16.22
N PRO A 464 -13.87 -5.51 17.35
CA PRO A 464 -13.29 -4.86 18.52
C PRO A 464 -11.79 -4.55 18.39
N PHE A 465 -11.01 -5.43 17.79
CA PHE A 465 -9.55 -5.39 17.85
C PHE A 465 -8.91 -5.14 16.48
N ILE A 466 -7.99 -4.16 16.45
CA ILE A 466 -7.39 -3.67 15.22
C ILE A 466 -6.74 -4.78 14.39
N ASN A 467 -7.03 -4.75 13.08
CA ASN A 467 -6.50 -5.67 12.06
C ASN A 467 -6.76 -7.15 12.33
N TYR A 468 -7.74 -7.43 13.20
CA TYR A 468 -8.21 -8.78 13.49
C TYR A 468 -9.74 -8.87 13.47
N PRO A 469 -10.40 -8.62 12.31
CA PRO A 469 -11.87 -8.65 12.19
C PRO A 469 -12.46 -10.04 12.49
N MET A 470 -11.67 -11.09 12.39
CA MET A 470 -12.08 -12.47 12.67
C MET A 470 -12.26 -12.79 14.16
N TYR A 471 -12.19 -11.80 15.05
CA TYR A 471 -12.36 -12.04 16.50
C TYR A 471 -13.80 -12.38 16.87
N ASP A 472 -14.77 -11.64 16.35
CA ASP A 472 -16.21 -11.94 16.49
C ASP A 472 -16.87 -12.09 15.11
N GLU A 473 -16.63 -13.24 14.49
CA GLU A 473 -17.17 -13.57 13.17
C GLU A 473 -18.69 -13.44 13.09
N ARG A 474 -19.40 -13.89 14.14
CA ARG A 474 -20.86 -13.93 14.10
C ARG A 474 -21.49 -12.54 13.99
N THR A 475 -21.03 -11.63 14.83
CA THR A 475 -21.56 -10.24 14.84
C THR A 475 -21.18 -9.53 13.56
N PHE A 476 -19.94 -9.65 13.11
CA PHE A 476 -19.50 -8.97 11.89
C PHE A 476 -20.17 -9.53 10.62
N HIS A 477 -20.32 -10.85 10.53
CA HIS A 477 -21.05 -11.47 9.42
C HIS A 477 -22.53 -11.07 9.39
N ALA A 478 -23.19 -10.91 10.54
CA ALA A 478 -24.56 -10.43 10.63
C ALA A 478 -24.71 -9.00 10.07
N LEU A 479 -23.78 -8.10 10.39
CA LEU A 479 -23.72 -6.74 9.83
C LEU A 479 -23.60 -6.76 8.30
N ILE A 480 -22.72 -7.60 7.77
CA ILE A 480 -22.54 -7.72 6.31
C ILE A 480 -23.83 -8.24 5.65
N ALA A 481 -24.45 -9.25 6.23
CA ALA A 481 -25.69 -9.81 5.68
C ALA A 481 -26.85 -8.80 5.68
N GLU A 482 -26.98 -8.00 6.74
CA GLU A 482 -27.96 -6.92 6.84
C GLU A 482 -27.70 -5.83 5.80
N ALA A 483 -26.46 -5.37 5.66
CA ALA A 483 -26.09 -4.38 4.66
C ALA A 483 -26.36 -4.87 3.23
N HIS A 484 -26.02 -6.11 2.93
CA HIS A 484 -26.28 -6.72 1.63
C HIS A 484 -27.76 -6.83 1.30
N ALA A 485 -28.63 -7.08 2.32
CA ALA A 485 -30.07 -7.08 2.12
C ALA A 485 -30.63 -5.71 1.69
N GLU A 486 -29.95 -4.63 2.04
CA GLU A 486 -30.25 -3.26 1.62
C GLU A 486 -29.44 -2.82 0.37
N GLY A 487 -28.67 -3.72 -0.25
CA GLY A 487 -27.84 -3.41 -1.41
C GLY A 487 -26.60 -2.57 -1.09
N ILE A 488 -26.20 -2.52 0.18
CA ILE A 488 -25.05 -1.76 0.67
C ILE A 488 -23.84 -2.71 0.80
N ARG A 489 -22.71 -2.32 0.25
CA ARG A 489 -21.44 -3.04 0.34
C ARG A 489 -20.75 -2.77 1.67
N VAL A 490 -19.96 -3.74 2.18
CA VAL A 490 -19.22 -3.59 3.44
C VAL A 490 -17.74 -3.88 3.24
N LYS A 491 -16.89 -2.99 3.74
CA LYS A 491 -15.43 -3.12 3.73
C LYS A 491 -14.88 -2.95 5.15
N PRO A 492 -14.16 -3.93 5.69
CA PRO A 492 -13.44 -3.75 6.96
C PRO A 492 -12.21 -2.87 6.78
N TYR A 493 -11.85 -2.14 7.84
CA TYR A 493 -10.50 -1.67 8.09
C TYR A 493 -9.58 -2.89 8.21
N TYR A 494 -8.62 -3.05 7.30
CA TYR A 494 -7.75 -4.21 7.31
C TYR A 494 -6.41 -3.87 6.67
N THR A 495 -5.41 -3.62 7.50
CA THR A 495 -4.05 -3.25 7.12
C THR A 495 -3.03 -4.10 7.88
N VAL A 496 -1.75 -3.83 7.71
CA VAL A 496 -0.65 -4.57 8.39
C VAL A 496 0.30 -3.65 9.15
N ARG A 497 -0.06 -2.39 9.29
CA ARG A 497 0.79 -1.41 9.97
C ARG A 497 1.00 -1.75 11.43
N GLU A 498 -0.07 -2.08 12.11
CA GLU A 498 -0.11 -2.57 13.47
C GLU A 498 -1.10 -3.71 13.62
N LEU A 499 -0.97 -4.46 14.69
CA LEU A 499 -1.84 -5.58 15.02
C LEU A 499 -2.10 -5.59 16.52
N THR A 500 -3.33 -5.94 16.90
CA THR A 500 -3.71 -6.09 18.31
C THR A 500 -2.84 -7.14 19.02
N SER A 501 -2.58 -6.95 20.31
CA SER A 501 -2.03 -8.03 21.16
C SER A 501 -3.11 -8.98 21.71
N ARG A 502 -4.39 -8.74 21.35
CA ARG A 502 -5.54 -9.56 21.80
C ARG A 502 -5.86 -10.72 20.89
N LEU A 503 -5.15 -10.88 19.77
CA LEU A 503 -5.36 -12.04 18.90
C LEU A 503 -4.93 -13.35 19.60
N PRO A 504 -5.62 -14.48 19.37
CA PRO A 504 -5.28 -15.76 19.98
C PRO A 504 -3.87 -16.24 19.64
N GLU A 505 -3.38 -15.92 18.44
CA GLU A 505 -2.06 -16.32 17.93
C GLU A 505 -0.89 -15.49 18.49
N PHE A 506 -1.15 -14.49 19.34
CA PHE A 506 -0.16 -13.50 19.78
C PHE A 506 1.13 -14.15 20.30
N TRP A 507 1.04 -15.13 21.22
CA TRP A 507 2.22 -15.74 21.80
C TRP A 507 2.99 -16.62 20.80
N ALA A 508 2.28 -17.23 19.85
CA ALA A 508 2.92 -17.92 18.75
C ALA A 508 3.69 -16.95 17.84
N PHE A 509 3.10 -15.81 17.51
CA PHE A 509 3.79 -14.76 16.75
C PHE A 509 5.01 -14.22 17.50
N ARG A 510 4.90 -13.99 18.81
CA ARG A 510 6.04 -13.55 19.63
C ARG A 510 7.16 -14.59 19.70
N SER A 511 6.83 -15.88 19.63
CA SER A 511 7.83 -16.96 19.61
C SER A 511 8.71 -16.97 18.37
N LEU A 512 8.27 -16.32 17.27
CA LEU A 512 9.05 -16.16 16.04
C LEU A 512 10.18 -15.14 16.17
N GLY A 513 10.33 -14.50 17.34
CA GLY A 513 11.33 -13.46 17.60
C GLY A 513 10.87 -12.12 17.04
N ASP A 514 11.77 -11.44 16.34
CA ASP A 514 11.51 -10.11 15.79
C ASP A 514 10.85 -10.14 14.39
N GLU A 515 10.40 -11.34 13.95
CA GLU A 515 9.87 -11.51 12.60
C GLU A 515 8.58 -10.71 12.39
N ILE A 516 7.58 -10.87 13.26
CA ILE A 516 6.28 -10.20 13.13
C ILE A 516 6.23 -8.93 13.99
N TYR A 517 6.65 -9.01 15.25
CA TYR A 517 6.72 -7.87 16.16
C TYR A 517 8.19 -7.50 16.38
N PRO A 518 8.72 -6.47 15.70
CA PRO A 518 10.12 -6.10 15.81
C PRO A 518 10.41 -5.49 17.19
N LYS A 519 11.66 -5.65 17.65
CA LYS A 519 12.15 -4.93 18.83
C LYS A 519 12.43 -3.47 18.50
N PRO A 520 12.20 -2.55 19.44
CA PRO A 520 12.53 -1.14 19.23
C PRO A 520 14.04 -0.94 19.14
N LYS A 521 14.48 -0.18 18.14
CA LYS A 521 15.88 0.27 18.01
C LYS A 521 16.22 1.43 18.94
N PHE A 522 15.20 2.13 19.44
CA PHE A 522 15.30 3.21 20.43
C PHE A 522 14.05 3.20 21.31
N ALA A 523 14.11 3.88 22.48
CA ALA A 523 12.96 3.94 23.39
C ALA A 523 11.78 4.64 22.71
N PHE A 524 10.63 3.95 22.67
CA PHE A 524 9.38 4.46 22.16
C PHE A 524 8.22 3.90 23.01
N ASP A 525 7.45 4.77 23.61
CA ASP A 525 6.36 4.42 24.52
C ASP A 525 4.95 4.61 23.90
N GLY A 526 4.86 4.59 22.56
CA GLY A 526 3.63 4.79 21.81
C GLY A 526 3.28 6.26 21.59
N LEU A 527 2.16 6.48 20.91
CA LEU A 527 1.66 7.81 20.60
C LEU A 527 0.86 8.35 21.80
N PRO A 528 1.30 9.42 22.49
CA PRO A 528 0.69 9.89 23.73
C PRO A 528 -0.76 10.38 23.55
N PHE A 529 -1.11 10.89 22.39
CA PHE A 529 -2.46 11.38 22.08
C PHE A 529 -3.48 10.25 21.84
N GLN A 530 -3.04 9.01 21.69
CA GLN A 530 -3.89 7.83 21.47
C GLN A 530 -3.92 6.91 22.69
N GLY A 531 -4.05 7.45 23.89
CA GLY A 531 -4.25 6.72 25.13
C GLY A 531 -2.99 6.18 25.80
N GLY A 532 -1.81 6.37 25.19
CA GLY A 532 -0.53 5.97 25.75
C GLY A 532 -0.31 4.45 25.78
N LEU A 533 0.61 4.01 26.63
CA LEU A 533 1.05 2.61 26.72
C LEU A 533 0.07 1.76 27.54
N ASP A 534 -0.29 0.59 27.05
CA ASP A 534 -1.05 -0.41 27.80
C ASP A 534 -0.27 -0.85 29.05
N PRO A 535 -0.91 -0.95 30.24
CA PRO A 535 -0.19 -1.31 31.47
C PRO A 535 0.52 -2.65 31.42
N TYR A 536 -0.08 -3.69 30.84
CA TYR A 536 0.56 -5.00 30.74
C TYR A 536 1.79 -4.95 29.84
N ILE A 537 1.70 -4.28 28.67
CA ILE A 537 2.83 -4.11 27.75
C ILE A 537 3.97 -3.34 28.43
N ARG A 538 3.63 -2.23 29.14
CA ARG A 538 4.60 -1.42 29.87
C ARG A 538 5.36 -2.24 30.92
N ASP A 539 4.64 -3.03 31.71
CA ASP A 539 5.19 -3.70 32.89
C ASP A 539 5.91 -5.02 32.52
N ASN A 540 5.53 -5.66 31.40
CA ASN A 540 6.01 -7.00 31.06
C ASN A 540 6.76 -7.11 29.75
N MET A 541 6.55 -6.19 28.80
CA MET A 541 7.06 -6.32 27.43
C MET A 541 7.80 -5.09 26.91
N ARG A 542 8.14 -4.15 27.78
CA ARG A 542 8.86 -2.94 27.40
C ARG A 542 10.24 -3.30 26.80
N GLY A 543 10.51 -2.83 25.60
CA GLY A 543 11.73 -3.17 24.86
C GLY A 543 11.66 -4.49 24.06
N GLU A 544 10.59 -5.24 24.19
CA GLU A 544 10.37 -6.48 23.41
C GLU A 544 9.37 -6.28 22.26
N VAL A 545 8.56 -5.21 22.31
CA VAL A 545 7.59 -4.82 21.30
C VAL A 545 7.59 -3.30 21.15
N ILE A 546 7.07 -2.80 20.04
CA ILE A 546 6.89 -1.37 19.80
C ILE A 546 5.40 -1.06 19.91
N PRO A 547 4.94 -0.39 20.98
CA PRO A 547 3.55 -0.01 21.11
C PRO A 547 3.22 1.11 20.12
N ALA A 548 2.08 1.01 19.42
CA ALA A 548 1.56 2.07 18.58
C ALA A 548 0.61 2.97 19.38
N TRP A 549 -0.54 2.43 19.77
CA TRP A 549 -1.59 3.11 20.50
C TRP A 549 -2.44 2.10 21.28
N LYS A 550 -3.39 2.58 22.05
CA LYS A 550 -4.42 1.73 22.67
C LYS A 550 -5.79 2.36 22.54
N HIS A 551 -6.80 1.52 22.31
CA HIS A 551 -8.20 1.87 22.47
C HIS A 551 -8.73 1.34 23.82
N VAL A 552 -9.55 2.13 24.50
CA VAL A 552 -10.20 1.74 25.76
C VAL A 552 -11.70 1.68 25.53
N PHE A 553 -12.26 0.48 25.70
CA PHE A 553 -13.71 0.30 25.56
C PHE A 553 -14.45 0.86 26.76
N GLY A 554 -15.23 1.92 26.55
CA GLY A 554 -16.03 2.56 27.62
C GLY A 554 -17.40 1.90 27.81
N SER A 555 -17.88 1.11 26.85
CA SER A 555 -19.21 0.48 26.85
C SER A 555 -19.22 -0.81 26.05
N GLY A 556 -20.37 -1.47 25.93
CA GLY A 556 -20.55 -2.70 25.16
C GLY A 556 -19.94 -3.95 25.82
N PRO A 557 -19.87 -5.09 25.09
CA PRO A 557 -19.40 -6.36 25.62
C PRO A 557 -17.93 -6.36 26.03
N TYR A 558 -17.14 -5.39 25.51
CA TYR A 558 -15.72 -5.24 25.82
C TYR A 558 -15.43 -4.13 26.83
N ALA A 559 -16.46 -3.55 27.48
CA ALA A 559 -16.30 -2.47 28.45
C ALA A 559 -15.25 -2.78 29.52
N GLY A 560 -14.36 -1.81 29.80
CA GLY A 560 -13.26 -1.94 30.74
C GLY A 560 -12.04 -2.71 30.21
N THR A 561 -12.07 -3.21 28.98
CA THR A 561 -10.92 -3.81 28.31
C THR A 561 -10.18 -2.79 27.43
N THR A 562 -8.97 -3.14 27.00
CA THR A 562 -8.17 -2.36 26.06
C THR A 562 -7.85 -3.17 24.82
N ASP A 563 -7.71 -2.49 23.69
CA ASP A 563 -7.05 -2.99 22.47
C ASP A 563 -5.65 -2.38 22.37
N PRO A 564 -4.59 -3.07 22.80
CA PRO A 564 -3.23 -2.60 22.61
C PRO A 564 -2.74 -2.92 21.21
N ALA A 565 -2.58 -1.89 20.38
CA ALA A 565 -2.00 -1.99 19.05
C ALA A 565 -0.48 -1.97 19.11
N LEU A 566 0.15 -2.95 18.49
CA LEU A 566 1.60 -3.09 18.39
C LEU A 566 2.05 -2.96 16.94
N ILE A 567 3.15 -2.23 16.73
CA ILE A 567 3.82 -2.11 15.44
C ILE A 567 4.26 -3.49 14.96
N THR A 568 4.04 -3.78 13.68
CA THR A 568 4.44 -5.02 13.06
C THR A 568 5.53 -4.82 12.01
N ASN A 569 6.12 -5.93 11.59
CA ASN A 569 6.94 -6.00 10.38
C ASN A 569 6.06 -6.54 9.24
N PRO A 570 5.52 -5.67 8.38
CA PRO A 570 4.59 -6.07 7.33
C PRO A 570 5.24 -6.86 6.18
N MET A 571 6.58 -6.84 6.08
CA MET A 571 7.36 -7.60 5.09
C MET A 571 7.76 -8.99 5.59
N SER A 572 7.14 -9.47 6.65
CA SER A 572 7.28 -10.81 7.23
C SER A 572 6.18 -11.76 6.75
N ARG A 573 6.14 -12.97 7.32
CA ARG A 573 5.02 -13.90 7.11
C ARG A 573 3.66 -13.38 7.63
N LEU A 574 3.64 -12.24 8.31
CA LEU A 574 2.38 -11.55 8.58
C LEU A 574 1.65 -11.19 7.28
N ALA A 575 2.36 -10.88 6.19
CA ALA A 575 1.74 -10.67 4.88
C ALA A 575 0.98 -11.90 4.38
N ASN A 576 1.54 -13.11 4.58
CA ASN A 576 0.86 -14.36 4.23
C ASN A 576 -0.40 -14.57 5.06
N PHE A 577 -0.30 -14.37 6.39
CA PHE A 577 -1.43 -14.45 7.32
C PHE A 577 -2.53 -13.45 6.93
N TYR A 578 -2.14 -12.23 6.62
CA TYR A 578 -3.04 -11.16 6.18
C TYR A 578 -3.78 -11.51 4.88
N VAL A 579 -3.07 -11.98 3.86
CA VAL A 579 -3.67 -12.31 2.56
C VAL A 579 -4.58 -13.54 2.66
N GLU A 580 -4.22 -14.56 3.45
CA GLU A 580 -5.09 -15.70 3.70
C GLU A 580 -6.34 -15.30 4.51
N GLY A 581 -6.18 -14.42 5.51
CA GLY A 581 -7.29 -13.85 6.25
C GLY A 581 -8.25 -13.05 5.36
N LEU A 582 -7.72 -12.34 4.37
CA LEU A 582 -8.52 -11.67 3.35
C LEU A 582 -9.33 -12.67 2.51
N ASP A 583 -8.70 -13.72 1.99
CA ASP A 583 -9.38 -14.80 1.25
C ASP A 583 -10.49 -15.45 2.10
N TYR A 584 -10.18 -15.70 3.37
CA TYR A 584 -11.14 -16.26 4.33
C TYR A 584 -12.38 -15.36 4.49
N MET A 585 -12.19 -14.06 4.73
CA MET A 585 -13.30 -13.10 4.87
C MET A 585 -14.12 -12.96 3.58
N CYS A 586 -13.47 -12.97 2.43
CA CYS A 586 -14.18 -12.95 1.14
C CYS A 586 -15.07 -14.18 0.94
N ARG A 587 -14.55 -15.38 1.26
CA ARG A 587 -15.30 -16.64 1.09
C ARG A 587 -16.42 -16.81 2.10
N ARG A 588 -16.14 -16.50 3.36
CA ARG A 588 -17.04 -16.78 4.48
C ARG A 588 -18.10 -15.70 4.66
N TRP A 589 -17.72 -14.43 4.53
CA TRP A 589 -18.59 -13.30 4.87
C TRP A 589 -19.01 -12.49 3.65
N GLY A 590 -18.29 -12.64 2.54
CA GLY A 590 -18.56 -11.90 1.32
C GLY A 590 -18.28 -10.42 1.42
N ILE A 591 -17.20 -10.02 2.14
CA ILE A 591 -16.78 -8.61 2.19
C ILE A 591 -16.57 -8.06 0.77
N ASP A 592 -16.85 -6.77 0.57
CA ASP A 592 -16.83 -6.12 -0.75
C ASP A 592 -15.57 -5.29 -1.00
N GLY A 593 -14.53 -5.56 -0.26
CA GLY A 593 -13.24 -4.88 -0.35
C GLY A 593 -12.64 -4.65 1.01
N ILE A 594 -11.64 -3.76 1.06
CA ILE A 594 -10.95 -3.35 2.29
C ILE A 594 -10.69 -1.85 2.30
N TYR A 595 -10.57 -1.32 3.49
CA TYR A 595 -10.04 0.01 3.78
C TYR A 595 -8.68 -0.16 4.43
N ILE A 596 -7.63 0.36 3.81
CA ILE A 596 -6.26 0.31 4.30
C ILE A 596 -5.80 1.69 4.73
N ASP A 597 -5.03 1.74 5.81
CA ASP A 597 -4.58 2.96 6.46
C ASP A 597 -3.07 2.89 6.68
N ASP A 598 -2.35 3.81 6.05
CA ASP A 598 -0.89 3.91 6.12
C ASP A 598 -0.19 2.54 6.00
N VAL A 599 -0.55 1.80 4.99
CA VAL A 599 -0.05 0.45 4.77
C VAL A 599 1.46 0.41 4.64
N GLY A 600 2.08 -0.62 5.24
CA GLY A 600 3.54 -0.76 5.28
C GLY A 600 4.11 -1.87 4.40
N TYR A 601 3.30 -2.63 3.66
CA TYR A 601 3.79 -3.67 2.76
C TYR A 601 4.12 -3.14 1.35
N ASP A 602 4.90 -3.92 0.62
CA ASP A 602 5.33 -3.56 -0.71
C ASP A 602 4.27 -3.83 -1.81
N ARG A 603 4.62 -3.48 -3.04
CA ARG A 603 3.81 -3.69 -4.24
C ARG A 603 3.51 -5.18 -4.49
N THR A 604 4.41 -6.09 -4.14
CA THR A 604 4.22 -7.54 -4.35
C THR A 604 3.06 -8.05 -3.50
N VAL A 605 3.01 -7.65 -2.23
CA VAL A 605 1.90 -8.00 -1.33
C VAL A 605 0.61 -7.34 -1.79
N MET A 606 0.66 -6.06 -2.20
CA MET A 606 -0.53 -5.36 -2.72
C MET A 606 -1.10 -6.03 -3.98
N ARG A 607 -0.25 -6.52 -4.87
CA ARG A 607 -0.64 -7.32 -6.03
C ARG A 607 -1.36 -8.62 -5.63
N ARG A 608 -0.86 -9.31 -4.61
CA ARG A 608 -1.51 -10.50 -4.04
C ARG A 608 -2.91 -10.16 -3.49
N VAL A 609 -3.04 -9.07 -2.74
CA VAL A 609 -4.31 -8.56 -2.20
C VAL A 609 -5.30 -8.30 -3.32
N ARG A 610 -4.90 -7.58 -4.38
CA ARG A 610 -5.78 -7.28 -5.51
C ARG A 610 -6.24 -8.55 -6.22
N LYS A 611 -5.35 -9.49 -6.48
CA LYS A 611 -5.68 -10.78 -7.12
C LYS A 611 -6.69 -11.60 -6.32
N VAL A 612 -6.51 -11.69 -5.01
CA VAL A 612 -7.45 -12.40 -4.13
C VAL A 612 -8.83 -11.75 -4.17
N LEU A 613 -8.90 -10.42 -4.10
CA LEU A 613 -10.18 -9.71 -4.19
C LEU A 613 -10.84 -9.90 -5.56
N ASP A 614 -10.10 -9.78 -6.66
CA ASP A 614 -10.65 -9.97 -8.01
C ASP A 614 -11.16 -11.40 -8.26
N GLU A 615 -10.45 -12.39 -7.72
CA GLU A 615 -10.85 -13.80 -7.79
C GLU A 615 -12.13 -14.09 -6.99
N ARG A 616 -12.21 -13.56 -5.76
CA ARG A 616 -13.29 -13.87 -4.82
C ARG A 616 -14.49 -12.94 -4.91
N ARG A 617 -14.24 -11.67 -5.17
CA ARG A 617 -15.25 -10.60 -5.17
C ARG A 617 -15.00 -9.62 -6.31
N PRO A 618 -15.27 -9.99 -7.58
CA PRO A 618 -15.09 -9.10 -8.72
C PRO A 618 -15.77 -7.74 -8.48
N GLY A 619 -15.03 -6.65 -8.68
CA GLY A 619 -15.49 -5.29 -8.40
C GLY A 619 -15.32 -4.82 -6.95
N ALA A 620 -14.68 -5.62 -6.09
CA ALA A 620 -14.31 -5.21 -4.74
C ALA A 620 -13.42 -3.96 -4.73
N LEU A 621 -13.59 -3.14 -3.70
CA LEU A 621 -12.94 -1.84 -3.56
C LEU A 621 -11.75 -1.91 -2.60
N ILE A 622 -10.66 -1.24 -2.97
CA ILE A 622 -9.53 -1.00 -2.07
C ILE A 622 -9.31 0.51 -1.98
N ASP A 623 -9.55 1.07 -0.80
CA ASP A 623 -9.31 2.48 -0.53
C ASP A 623 -8.09 2.62 0.36
N LEU A 624 -7.17 3.51 0.01
CA LEU A 624 -6.00 3.82 0.80
C LEU A 624 -6.16 5.18 1.47
N HIS A 625 -6.17 5.15 2.78
CA HIS A 625 -6.09 6.34 3.63
C HIS A 625 -4.64 6.61 4.03
N SER A 626 -4.28 7.87 4.14
CA SER A 626 -3.04 8.30 4.77
C SER A 626 -3.13 9.70 5.33
N TRP A 627 -2.31 9.93 6.34
CA TRP A 627 -2.04 11.22 6.95
C TRP A 627 -1.25 12.13 5.99
N ASN A 628 -1.10 13.40 6.36
CA ASN A 628 -0.15 14.30 5.72
C ASN A 628 1.28 13.96 6.14
N CYS A 629 1.94 13.11 5.38
CA CYS A 629 3.29 12.63 5.70
C CYS A 629 4.39 13.65 5.41
N PHE A 630 4.09 14.74 4.71
CA PHE A 630 5.07 15.78 4.36
C PHE A 630 5.25 16.82 5.48
N GLU A 631 4.19 17.18 6.17
CA GLU A 631 4.23 18.17 7.23
C GLU A 631 4.62 17.61 8.59
N ASP A 632 5.28 18.45 9.42
CA ASP A 632 5.78 18.11 10.74
C ASP A 632 4.65 17.96 11.79
N GLY A 633 3.96 16.86 11.83
CA GLY A 633 2.94 16.62 12.86
C GLY A 633 3.19 15.34 13.66
N LEU A 634 3.53 14.27 12.99
CA LEU A 634 3.74 12.92 13.54
C LEU A 634 5.14 12.38 13.23
N GLY A 635 6.14 13.23 13.17
CA GLY A 635 7.50 12.84 12.77
C GLY A 635 7.79 13.15 11.31
N GLY A 636 7.39 14.31 10.84
CA GLY A 636 7.39 14.81 9.49
C GLY A 636 8.65 14.70 8.65
N GLY A 637 8.52 15.06 7.38
CA GLY A 637 9.61 14.98 6.42
C GLY A 637 9.76 13.61 5.74
N TRP A 638 8.74 12.75 5.81
CA TRP A 638 8.74 11.42 5.17
C TRP A 638 8.70 11.44 3.66
N GLY A 639 8.23 12.50 3.10
CA GLY A 639 7.89 12.64 1.71
C GLY A 639 6.39 12.74 1.51
N HIS A 640 6.05 12.94 0.26
CA HIS A 640 4.67 13.11 -0.17
C HIS A 640 3.95 11.77 -0.22
N ASN A 641 2.69 11.73 0.19
CA ASN A 641 1.87 10.53 0.17
C ASN A 641 1.77 9.93 -1.24
N ALA A 642 1.57 10.77 -2.27
CA ALA A 642 1.53 10.32 -3.64
C ALA A 642 2.80 9.55 -4.06
N LEU A 643 3.98 10.00 -3.62
CA LEU A 643 5.24 9.33 -3.93
C LEU A 643 5.51 8.10 -3.06
N LEU A 644 5.09 8.14 -1.79
CA LEU A 644 5.21 7.00 -0.88
C LEU A 644 4.37 5.82 -1.36
N TYR A 645 3.12 6.09 -1.79
CA TYR A 645 2.16 5.07 -2.15
C TYR A 645 2.05 4.79 -3.66
N ALA A 646 2.78 5.53 -4.50
CA ALA A 646 2.78 5.30 -5.95
C ALA A 646 2.96 3.82 -6.34
N PRO A 647 3.84 3.01 -5.69
CA PRO A 647 3.98 1.59 -6.00
C PRO A 647 2.72 0.75 -5.74
N LEU A 648 1.80 1.23 -4.90
CA LEU A 648 0.55 0.54 -4.57
C LEU A 648 -0.63 1.02 -5.42
N MET A 649 -0.57 2.26 -5.95
CA MET A 649 -1.66 2.91 -6.67
C MET A 649 -2.20 2.10 -7.87
N PRO A 650 -1.41 1.33 -8.62
CA PRO A 650 -1.93 0.49 -9.69
C PRO A 650 -3.05 -0.46 -9.25
N TYR A 651 -3.06 -0.86 -7.97
CA TYR A 651 -3.96 -1.87 -7.41
C TYR A 651 -5.09 -1.29 -6.55
N LEU A 652 -5.11 0.04 -6.36
CA LEU A 652 -6.11 0.74 -5.54
C LEU A 652 -7.32 1.16 -6.39
N ASP A 653 -8.45 1.40 -5.74
CA ASP A 653 -9.64 1.99 -6.36
C ASP A 653 -9.79 3.47 -6.03
N SER A 654 -9.38 3.90 -4.83
CA SER A 654 -9.53 5.28 -4.37
C SER A 654 -8.41 5.67 -3.40
N LEU A 655 -8.11 6.96 -3.34
CA LEU A 655 -7.17 7.57 -2.40
C LEU A 655 -7.94 8.45 -1.42
N TRP A 656 -7.59 8.35 -0.13
CA TRP A 656 -8.14 9.16 0.95
C TRP A 656 -7.02 9.84 1.70
N ILE A 657 -6.32 10.70 0.98
CA ILE A 657 -5.18 11.47 1.46
C ILE A 657 -5.69 12.86 1.84
N GLY A 658 -5.26 13.37 2.97
CA GLY A 658 -5.58 14.75 3.37
C GLY A 658 -6.02 14.89 4.80
N GLU A 659 -5.87 13.88 5.63
CA GLU A 659 -6.00 14.04 7.07
C GLU A 659 -4.98 15.06 7.56
N GLY A 660 -5.47 16.12 8.23
CA GLY A 660 -4.64 17.24 8.64
C GLY A 660 -4.44 18.34 7.59
N PHE A 661 -4.98 18.20 6.36
CA PHE A 661 -4.93 19.27 5.36
C PHE A 661 -5.95 20.35 5.66
N ASP A 662 -5.53 21.60 5.45
CA ASP A 662 -6.43 22.73 5.38
C ASP A 662 -6.84 22.94 3.92
N TYR A 663 -7.96 22.33 3.53
CA TYR A 663 -8.46 22.39 2.15
C TYR A 663 -8.76 23.82 1.69
N ASP A 664 -8.95 24.77 2.62
CA ASP A 664 -9.21 26.17 2.29
C ASP A 664 -7.93 26.94 1.96
N LYS A 665 -6.77 26.46 2.43
CA LYS A 665 -5.46 27.07 2.16
C LYS A 665 -4.63 26.33 1.13
N THR A 666 -4.97 25.06 0.86
CA THR A 666 -4.22 24.20 -0.07
C THR A 666 -4.43 24.65 -1.52
N GLY A 667 -3.36 24.72 -2.30
CA GLY A 667 -3.39 25.15 -3.71
C GLY A 667 -4.03 24.14 -4.66
N ALA A 668 -4.50 24.62 -5.82
CA ALA A 668 -5.21 23.79 -6.79
C ALA A 668 -4.35 22.66 -7.35
N GLU A 669 -3.13 22.95 -7.72
CA GLU A 669 -2.21 21.97 -8.31
C GLU A 669 -1.76 20.95 -7.27
N TYR A 670 -1.61 21.36 -5.98
CA TYR A 670 -1.33 20.42 -4.89
C TYR A 670 -2.48 19.43 -4.67
N LEU A 671 -3.73 19.92 -4.61
CA LEU A 671 -4.90 19.06 -4.50
C LEU A 671 -5.02 18.10 -5.70
N LEU A 672 -4.65 18.56 -6.90
CA LEU A 672 -4.66 17.76 -8.10
C LEU A 672 -3.66 16.59 -8.03
N ILE A 673 -2.43 16.83 -7.57
CA ILE A 673 -1.36 15.82 -7.57
C ILE A 673 -1.44 14.93 -6.33
N GLU A 674 -1.52 15.53 -5.14
CA GLU A 674 -1.36 14.80 -3.88
C GLU A 674 -2.65 14.14 -3.41
N VAL A 675 -3.81 14.76 -3.69
CA VAL A 675 -5.07 14.33 -3.07
C VAL A 675 -6.00 13.65 -4.06
N SER A 676 -6.15 14.20 -5.28
CA SER A 676 -7.17 13.74 -6.21
C SER A 676 -6.88 12.36 -6.80
N GLY A 677 -5.62 11.95 -6.91
CA GLY A 677 -5.21 10.72 -7.57
C GLY A 677 -5.33 10.71 -9.10
N LEU A 678 -5.88 11.77 -9.70
CA LEU A 678 -6.14 11.84 -11.14
C LEU A 678 -4.89 11.62 -12.01
N PRO A 679 -3.70 12.19 -11.70
CA PRO A 679 -2.48 11.93 -12.48
C PRO A 679 -1.99 10.49 -12.41
N PHE A 680 -2.54 9.68 -11.52
CA PHE A 680 -2.20 8.28 -11.32
C PHE A 680 -3.28 7.31 -11.83
N GLY A 681 -4.39 7.85 -12.39
CA GLY A 681 -5.52 7.06 -12.88
C GLY A 681 -6.47 6.61 -11.78
N LEU A 682 -6.56 7.38 -10.70
CA LEU A 682 -7.46 7.19 -9.57
C LEU A 682 -8.33 8.41 -9.36
N MET A 683 -9.37 8.28 -8.54
CA MET A 683 -10.14 9.40 -8.04
C MET A 683 -10.20 9.32 -6.51
N GLY A 684 -9.78 10.39 -5.85
CA GLY A 684 -9.73 10.48 -4.41
C GLY A 684 -11.04 10.94 -3.78
N GLU A 685 -11.06 10.96 -2.46
CA GLU A 685 -12.09 11.54 -1.63
C GLU A 685 -11.50 12.62 -0.72
N MET A 686 -12.29 13.63 -0.37
CA MET A 686 -11.90 14.59 0.64
C MET A 686 -12.06 14.00 2.03
N LEU A 687 -10.97 13.99 2.78
CA LEU A 687 -10.91 13.48 4.14
C LEU A 687 -11.04 14.64 5.13
N GLN A 688 -11.56 14.41 6.29
CA GLN A 688 -11.65 15.25 7.50
C GLN A 688 -12.11 16.73 7.35
N ASN A 689 -12.57 17.30 8.43
CA ASN A 689 -13.08 18.68 8.54
C ASN A 689 -14.11 19.07 7.46
N GLY A 690 -14.73 18.06 6.83
CA GLY A 690 -15.72 18.22 5.77
C GLY A 690 -15.15 18.57 4.41
N GLY A 691 -13.83 18.67 4.27
CA GLY A 691 -13.19 19.14 3.05
C GLY A 691 -13.67 20.53 2.65
N ASN A 692 -13.61 20.82 1.35
CA ASN A 692 -14.23 21.99 0.75
C ASN A 692 -15.08 21.53 -0.44
N PRO A 693 -16.42 21.57 -0.39
CA PRO A 693 -17.29 21.01 -1.43
C PRO A 693 -17.12 21.71 -2.78
N TRP A 694 -16.79 22.99 -2.81
CA TRP A 694 -16.53 23.74 -4.03
C TRP A 694 -15.26 23.25 -4.72
N ARG A 695 -14.17 23.14 -3.94
CA ARG A 695 -12.88 22.63 -4.44
C ARG A 695 -12.97 21.15 -4.77
N GLY A 696 -13.75 20.36 -3.99
CA GLY A 696 -14.02 18.96 -4.30
C GLY A 696 -14.61 18.75 -5.69
N MET A 697 -15.57 19.59 -6.06
CA MET A 697 -16.20 19.56 -7.39
C MET A 697 -15.22 19.88 -8.53
N LEU A 698 -14.08 20.48 -8.28
CA LEU A 698 -13.06 20.64 -9.33
C LEU A 698 -12.40 19.31 -9.72
N TYR A 699 -12.33 18.34 -8.80
CA TYR A 699 -11.64 17.06 -8.98
C TYR A 699 -12.59 15.86 -9.00
N GLY A 700 -13.89 16.09 -8.94
CA GLY A 700 -14.87 15.01 -8.84
C GLY A 700 -14.98 14.39 -7.45
N MET A 701 -14.36 14.98 -6.44
CA MET A 701 -14.33 14.46 -5.07
C MET A 701 -15.53 14.92 -4.25
N THR A 702 -15.92 14.08 -3.26
CA THR A 702 -16.85 14.44 -2.18
C THR A 702 -16.29 13.99 -0.83
N GLY A 703 -17.03 14.21 0.24
CA GLY A 703 -16.69 13.68 1.55
C GLY A 703 -17.35 12.34 1.82
N ARG A 704 -17.08 11.78 3.00
CA ARG A 704 -17.67 10.57 3.56
C ARG A 704 -18.62 10.94 4.68
N TYR A 705 -19.78 10.29 4.75
CA TYR A 705 -20.73 10.51 5.83
C TYR A 705 -20.49 9.48 6.95
N PRO A 706 -20.58 9.84 8.24
CA PRO A 706 -20.53 11.20 8.82
C PRO A 706 -19.10 11.70 9.10
N TRP A 707 -18.08 10.88 8.85
CA TRP A 707 -16.68 11.12 9.28
C TRP A 707 -16.11 12.46 8.84
N ALA A 708 -16.44 12.91 7.64
CA ALA A 708 -15.88 14.14 7.09
C ALA A 708 -16.35 15.44 7.77
N GLY A 709 -17.27 15.37 8.74
CA GLY A 709 -17.73 16.54 9.50
C GLY A 709 -18.70 17.46 8.76
N LYS A 710 -18.88 17.29 7.43
CA LYS A 710 -19.92 17.93 6.61
C LYS A 710 -20.65 16.85 5.83
N ASP A 711 -21.97 16.97 5.78
CA ASP A 711 -22.79 16.02 5.01
C ASP A 711 -22.59 16.25 3.51
N PRO A 712 -22.12 15.25 2.75
CA PRO A 712 -21.99 15.34 1.30
C PRO A 712 -23.30 15.19 0.54
N ALA A 713 -24.42 14.92 1.20
CA ALA A 713 -25.70 14.58 0.58
C ALA A 713 -26.21 15.65 -0.40
N ALA A 714 -25.95 16.94 -0.11
CA ALA A 714 -26.37 18.03 -1.02
C ALA A 714 -25.66 17.95 -2.39
N ILE A 715 -24.37 17.59 -2.41
CA ILE A 715 -23.63 17.38 -3.66
C ILE A 715 -24.09 16.09 -4.34
N TRP A 716 -24.34 15.03 -3.58
CA TRP A 716 -24.87 13.77 -4.16
C TRP A 716 -26.24 13.98 -4.79
N ALA A 717 -27.14 14.74 -4.13
CA ALA A 717 -28.44 15.09 -4.69
C ALA A 717 -28.33 15.92 -5.99
N LEU A 718 -27.37 16.87 -6.05
CA LEU A 718 -27.08 17.60 -7.28
C LEU A 718 -26.59 16.67 -8.40
N ARG A 719 -25.70 15.73 -8.09
CA ARG A 719 -25.20 14.75 -9.05
C ARG A 719 -26.32 13.85 -9.58
N ASP A 720 -27.22 13.38 -8.72
CA ASP A 720 -28.38 12.59 -9.11
C ASP A 720 -29.32 13.38 -10.03
N ALA A 721 -29.61 14.62 -9.67
CA ALA A 721 -30.48 15.49 -10.47
C ALA A 721 -29.87 15.82 -11.85
N PHE A 722 -28.54 15.89 -11.96
CA PHE A 722 -27.83 16.17 -13.21
C PHE A 722 -27.62 14.92 -14.08
N GLY A 723 -27.58 13.72 -13.49
CA GLY A 723 -27.36 12.46 -14.19
C GLY A 723 -25.91 12.04 -14.28
N PHE A 724 -25.21 11.99 -13.13
CA PHE A 724 -23.81 11.58 -13.02
C PHE A 724 -23.55 10.09 -13.29
N ASP A 725 -24.58 9.32 -13.62
CA ASP A 725 -24.47 7.92 -14.06
C ASP A 725 -23.76 7.77 -15.41
N ASP A 726 -23.76 8.82 -16.23
CA ASP A 726 -23.06 8.90 -17.52
C ASP A 726 -22.64 10.34 -17.77
N VAL A 727 -21.52 10.73 -17.20
CA VAL A 727 -21.01 12.09 -17.27
C VAL A 727 -19.53 12.08 -17.67
N ARG A 728 -19.14 13.07 -18.46
CA ARG A 728 -17.74 13.37 -18.79
C ARG A 728 -17.27 14.57 -17.98
N MET A 729 -16.24 14.40 -17.17
CA MET A 729 -15.58 15.47 -16.45
C MET A 729 -14.46 16.08 -17.31
N ILE A 730 -14.40 17.40 -17.39
CA ILE A 730 -13.37 18.18 -18.08
C ILE A 730 -12.84 19.18 -17.06
N GLY A 731 -11.64 18.91 -16.52
CA GLY A 731 -11.06 19.71 -15.45
C GLY A 731 -10.26 20.92 -15.94
N PHE A 732 -9.88 21.80 -15.03
CA PHE A 732 -9.10 23.02 -15.34
C PHE A 732 -7.71 22.74 -15.92
N TRP A 733 -7.24 21.50 -15.88
CA TRP A 733 -5.99 21.03 -16.47
C TRP A 733 -6.15 20.50 -17.89
N ASP A 734 -7.40 20.37 -18.38
CA ASP A 734 -7.68 19.80 -19.69
C ASP A 734 -7.80 20.90 -20.74
N GLU A 735 -7.08 20.74 -21.85
CA GLU A 735 -7.11 21.69 -22.99
C GLU A 735 -8.51 21.79 -23.64
N GLU A 736 -9.36 20.76 -23.44
CA GLU A 736 -10.74 20.74 -23.97
C GLU A 736 -11.72 21.51 -23.06
N LEU A 737 -11.28 22.13 -21.96
CA LEU A 737 -12.17 22.88 -21.07
C LEU A 737 -12.90 24.00 -21.84
N PRO A 738 -14.25 23.97 -21.96
CA PRO A 738 -14.98 24.90 -22.83
C PRO A 738 -15.24 26.26 -22.18
N VAL A 739 -14.84 26.48 -20.94
CA VAL A 739 -15.13 27.70 -20.16
C VAL A 739 -13.89 28.28 -19.51
N SER A 740 -13.93 29.59 -19.22
CA SER A 740 -12.85 30.26 -18.47
C SER A 740 -13.42 31.32 -17.53
N SER A 741 -12.77 31.46 -16.36
CA SER A 741 -12.99 32.62 -15.47
C SER A 741 -12.16 33.82 -15.87
N GLY A 742 -11.16 33.65 -16.75
CA GLY A 742 -10.15 34.66 -17.07
C GLY A 742 -9.17 34.98 -15.92
N ARG A 743 -9.17 34.13 -14.86
CA ARG A 743 -8.37 34.31 -13.63
C ARG A 743 -7.63 33.03 -13.25
N ASP A 744 -6.36 33.17 -12.87
CA ASP A 744 -5.55 32.02 -12.41
C ASP A 744 -5.97 31.50 -11.02
N ASP A 745 -6.53 32.37 -10.18
CA ASP A 745 -6.99 32.05 -8.82
C ASP A 745 -8.45 31.60 -8.74
N VAL A 746 -9.14 31.43 -9.89
CA VAL A 746 -10.47 30.81 -9.99
C VAL A 746 -10.42 29.71 -11.03
N LYS A 747 -10.47 28.46 -10.57
CA LYS A 747 -10.44 27.28 -11.44
C LYS A 747 -11.84 26.84 -11.81
N ALA A 748 -11.97 26.20 -12.97
CA ALA A 748 -13.24 25.67 -13.47
C ALA A 748 -13.13 24.19 -13.81
N THR A 749 -14.22 23.45 -13.55
CA THR A 749 -14.43 22.08 -14.06
C THR A 749 -15.83 21.98 -14.62
N VAL A 750 -15.96 21.32 -15.75
CA VAL A 750 -17.23 21.07 -16.45
C VAL A 750 -17.54 19.59 -16.42
N TYR A 751 -18.80 19.29 -16.11
CA TYR A 751 -19.37 17.96 -16.25
C TYR A 751 -20.41 18.00 -17.37
N GLU A 752 -20.24 17.17 -18.37
CA GLU A 752 -21.14 17.04 -19.51
C GLU A 752 -21.91 15.74 -19.40
N ASN A 753 -23.26 15.82 -19.30
CA ASN A 753 -24.10 14.63 -19.23
C ASN A 753 -24.46 14.10 -20.63
N LYS A 754 -25.10 12.95 -20.68
CA LYS A 754 -25.54 12.29 -21.93
C LYS A 754 -26.48 13.12 -22.81
N ASN A 755 -27.12 14.14 -22.25
CA ASN A 755 -28.02 15.04 -22.99
C ASN A 755 -27.26 16.26 -23.55
N GLY A 756 -25.94 16.37 -23.32
CA GLY A 756 -25.13 17.53 -23.69
C GLY A 756 -25.32 18.73 -22.79
N GLU A 757 -26.01 18.58 -21.66
CA GLU A 757 -26.11 19.63 -20.64
C GLU A 757 -24.79 19.74 -19.87
N LEU A 758 -24.46 20.96 -19.44
CA LEU A 758 -23.21 21.22 -18.71
C LEU A 758 -23.48 21.66 -17.28
N LEU A 759 -22.83 20.99 -16.33
CA LEU A 759 -22.73 21.46 -14.95
C LEU A 759 -21.33 22.05 -14.78
N ILE A 760 -21.24 23.34 -14.51
CA ILE A 760 -20.00 24.11 -14.51
C ILE A 760 -19.72 24.54 -13.07
N CYS A 761 -18.61 24.11 -12.51
CA CYS A 761 -18.17 24.52 -11.19
C CYS A 761 -16.98 25.47 -11.31
N PHE A 762 -17.12 26.67 -10.73
CA PHE A 762 -15.99 27.56 -10.47
C PHE A 762 -15.68 27.58 -8.99
N ALA A 763 -14.40 27.44 -8.61
CA ALA A 763 -13.97 27.52 -7.21
C ALA A 763 -12.77 28.46 -7.06
N SER A 764 -12.81 29.24 -5.96
CA SER A 764 -11.81 30.27 -5.66
C SER A 764 -10.67 29.73 -4.81
N PHE A 765 -9.45 30.06 -5.21
CA PHE A 765 -8.21 29.93 -4.45
C PHE A 765 -7.66 31.30 -4.01
N ALA A 766 -8.40 32.37 -4.24
CA ALA A 766 -8.06 33.70 -3.79
C ALA A 766 -8.27 33.90 -2.29
N GLY A 767 -7.45 34.72 -1.67
CA GLY A 767 -7.59 35.14 -0.27
C GLY A 767 -8.63 36.22 -0.01
N THR A 768 -9.23 36.79 -1.06
CA THR A 768 -10.27 37.84 -1.01
C THR A 768 -11.41 37.48 -1.95
N THR A 769 -12.56 38.15 -1.76
CA THR A 769 -13.68 38.05 -2.71
C THR A 769 -13.24 38.47 -4.11
N VAL A 770 -13.56 37.63 -5.09
CA VAL A 770 -13.21 37.87 -6.50
C VAL A 770 -14.47 38.03 -7.35
N ARG A 771 -14.34 38.83 -8.40
CA ARG A 771 -15.36 39.03 -9.42
C ARG A 771 -14.81 38.70 -10.79
N PHE A 772 -15.61 38.08 -11.62
CA PHE A 772 -15.25 37.72 -12.99
C PHE A 772 -16.48 37.48 -13.85
N THR A 773 -16.34 37.70 -15.15
CA THR A 773 -17.37 37.33 -16.13
C THR A 773 -16.92 36.06 -16.81
N PRO A 774 -17.66 34.95 -16.66
CA PRO A 774 -17.29 33.70 -17.31
C PRO A 774 -17.40 33.82 -18.84
N THR A 775 -16.48 33.18 -19.55
CA THR A 775 -16.41 33.17 -21.02
C THR A 775 -16.39 31.76 -21.55
N GLY A 776 -16.57 31.58 -22.85
CA GLY A 776 -16.67 30.28 -23.51
C GLY A 776 -18.08 29.73 -23.56
N ALA A 777 -18.26 28.57 -24.19
CA ALA A 777 -19.57 27.95 -24.28
C ALA A 777 -20.02 27.43 -22.90
N PRO A 778 -21.23 27.71 -22.40
CA PRO A 778 -22.37 28.30 -23.07
C PRO A 778 -22.54 29.81 -22.88
N PHE A 779 -21.59 30.51 -22.29
CA PHE A 779 -21.75 31.91 -21.87
C PHE A 779 -21.74 32.88 -23.04
N ASP A 780 -20.97 32.60 -24.10
CA ASP A 780 -20.79 33.48 -25.26
C ASP A 780 -21.90 33.29 -26.32
N ASP A 781 -22.73 32.25 -26.20
CA ASP A 781 -23.84 31.96 -27.12
C ASP A 781 -25.17 31.76 -26.38
N PRO A 782 -25.94 32.85 -26.13
CA PRO A 782 -27.23 32.76 -25.45
C PRO A 782 -28.29 31.93 -26.20
N ALA A 783 -28.06 31.60 -27.47
CA ALA A 783 -28.95 30.72 -28.24
C ALA A 783 -28.83 29.25 -27.85
N ARG A 784 -27.75 28.86 -27.19
CA ARG A 784 -27.50 27.46 -26.80
C ARG A 784 -28.39 26.94 -25.67
N GLY A 785 -29.01 27.80 -24.86
CA GLY A 785 -29.95 27.32 -23.84
C GLY A 785 -30.10 28.21 -22.62
N GLU A 786 -30.73 27.67 -21.58
CA GLU A 786 -30.90 28.33 -20.30
C GLU A 786 -29.70 28.05 -19.40
N VAL A 787 -29.10 29.10 -18.80
CA VAL A 787 -28.08 28.99 -17.78
C VAL A 787 -28.66 29.50 -16.45
N PHE A 788 -28.50 28.71 -15.39
CA PHE A 788 -28.97 29.09 -14.06
C PHE A 788 -28.06 28.48 -12.97
N LEU A 789 -28.13 29.04 -11.79
CA LEU A 789 -27.53 28.51 -10.57
C LEU A 789 -28.51 27.48 -9.97
N PRO A 790 -28.20 26.18 -9.90
CA PRO A 790 -29.08 25.21 -9.23
C PRO A 790 -29.07 25.47 -7.71
N ARG A 791 -30.17 25.12 -7.05
CA ARG A 791 -30.18 25.04 -5.59
C ARG A 791 -29.31 23.87 -5.14
N VAL A 792 -28.35 24.14 -4.26
CA VAL A 792 -27.55 23.12 -3.56
C VAL A 792 -27.69 23.41 -2.07
N GLU A 793 -28.34 22.51 -1.36
CA GLU A 793 -28.72 22.73 0.03
C GLU A 793 -27.53 23.12 0.93
N GLY A 794 -27.68 24.19 1.69
CA GLY A 794 -26.62 24.71 2.56
C GLY A 794 -25.44 25.36 1.85
N LEU A 795 -25.38 25.35 0.51
CA LEU A 795 -24.27 25.88 -0.28
C LEU A 795 -24.69 27.01 -1.24
N GLN A 796 -25.78 26.82 -1.98
CA GLN A 796 -26.18 27.75 -3.04
C GLN A 796 -27.69 27.79 -3.23
N GLU A 797 -28.25 29.00 -3.33
CA GLU A 797 -29.66 29.20 -3.68
C GLU A 797 -29.86 29.17 -5.21
N ARG A 798 -31.04 28.78 -5.66
CA ARG A 798 -31.39 28.80 -7.08
C ARG A 798 -31.56 30.26 -7.58
N ALA A 799 -30.92 30.57 -8.70
CA ALA A 799 -31.06 31.86 -9.39
C ALA A 799 -30.89 31.69 -10.90
N ASP A 800 -31.62 32.50 -11.66
CA ASP A 800 -31.42 32.55 -13.10
C ASP A 800 -30.19 33.41 -13.40
N TRP A 801 -29.32 32.92 -14.27
CA TRP A 801 -28.19 33.70 -14.71
C TRP A 801 -28.48 34.34 -16.08
N ARG A 802 -28.45 35.66 -16.15
CA ARG A 802 -28.79 36.42 -17.36
C ARG A 802 -27.60 37.10 -18.00
N GLY A 803 -26.40 36.58 -17.75
CA GLY A 803 -25.13 37.17 -18.12
C GLY A 803 -24.63 38.16 -17.05
N GLY A 804 -23.38 38.55 -17.17
CA GLY A 804 -22.72 39.48 -16.28
C GLY A 804 -21.72 38.84 -15.32
N GLU A 805 -21.34 39.62 -14.34
CA GLU A 805 -20.29 39.28 -13.39
C GLU A 805 -20.79 38.33 -12.31
N LEU A 806 -19.97 37.35 -11.99
CA LEU A 806 -20.12 36.44 -10.84
C LEU A 806 -19.20 36.91 -9.71
N GLU A 807 -19.64 36.78 -8.47
CA GLU A 807 -18.88 37.10 -7.28
C GLU A 807 -18.69 35.83 -6.44
N ILE A 808 -17.46 35.52 -6.06
CA ILE A 808 -17.11 34.36 -5.25
C ILE A 808 -16.30 34.80 -4.04
N ALA A 809 -16.72 34.44 -2.84
CA ALA A 809 -15.97 34.66 -1.61
C ALA A 809 -14.71 33.77 -1.54
N PRO A 810 -13.75 34.10 -0.65
CA PRO A 810 -12.59 33.25 -0.41
C PRO A 810 -13.00 31.80 -0.08
N SER A 811 -12.23 30.84 -0.59
CA SER A 811 -12.46 29.39 -0.36
C SER A 811 -13.88 28.90 -0.70
N SER A 812 -14.59 29.65 -1.55
CA SER A 812 -15.94 29.34 -1.98
C SER A 812 -16.00 29.09 -3.48
N GLY A 813 -17.18 28.88 -4.01
CA GLY A 813 -17.40 28.63 -5.43
C GLY A 813 -18.81 28.96 -5.90
N VAL A 814 -19.09 28.67 -7.16
CA VAL A 814 -20.39 28.77 -7.76
C VAL A 814 -20.58 27.64 -8.76
N ILE A 815 -21.79 27.07 -8.78
CA ILE A 815 -22.19 26.04 -9.73
C ILE A 815 -23.24 26.62 -10.68
N LEU A 816 -23.05 26.44 -11.97
CA LEU A 816 -23.99 26.80 -12.99
C LEU A 816 -24.42 25.55 -13.77
N TRP A 817 -25.71 25.48 -14.13
CA TRP A 817 -26.25 24.45 -14.98
C TRP A 817 -26.71 25.07 -16.29
N ALA A 818 -26.10 24.62 -17.37
CA ALA A 818 -26.49 25.03 -18.72
C ALA A 818 -27.25 23.92 -19.40
N LYS A 819 -28.52 24.17 -19.70
CA LYS A 819 -29.40 23.24 -20.39
C LYS A 819 -29.44 23.56 -21.88
N HIS A 820 -29.40 22.53 -22.72
CA HIS A 820 -29.75 22.69 -24.14
C HIS A 820 -31.23 23.04 -24.28
N ARG A 821 -31.56 23.88 -25.25
CA ARG A 821 -32.97 24.15 -25.63
C ARG A 821 -33.54 23.02 -26.46
#